data_f4e002644b26ea2220be7bdda90e8e7c
#
_entry.id   f4e002644b26ea2220be7bdda90e8e7c
#
_cell.length_a   1.000
_cell.length_b   1.000
_cell.length_c   1.000
_cell.angle_alpha   90.00
_cell.angle_beta   90.00
_cell.angle_gamma   90.00
#
_symmetry.space_group_name_H-M   'P 1'
#
loop_
_entity.id
_entity.type
_entity.pdbx_description
1 polymer ?
#
loop_
_entity_poly.entity_id
_entity_poly.type
_entity_poly.pdbx_seq_one_letter_code
_entity_poly.pdbx_strand_id
1 'polypeptide(L)'
;MIKSCFTFISILFYVSIFAQGESNTWYFGINAGLNFNSNPPTPLLDLPIGSMFSSEGCSTISDSNGNVLFYTNGEKVWNKNFQVMFNGDNLAGHNSSTQSSAIIPYPGTYNFTENRFDKYFLVTLDDYTVQAPIAEDKGVRYSEIDMSLDNGLGVVTQNKNIHLFGTTTTEKVCVVPHSNGCDFWVICKVVDSNNFYSYHISSNGFNVNPVISTTSFFVDARPGQMKVSPDNKLLSYVVPSSSDYEGLYVFNFNNSTGLITEKFADTNANENQYGTAFSPNSKVLYKCAGSRIYQYDVSTTTNNDFIASKTIFISSTSGLQSMQLAPDGKIYIARPILSSSSGRLGVINNPNVLGENCNYVSEQQDLGGRFCLAGLPNQLNNLKPHNGIVIENELCNSLQLALENNNNILNYNWGLAYVTNPQTFISTSFEATPTLNIPNQNEQYIITCTIVSECYSNTYQLLFSPRNTNLVIPSFNLLTNTYCQNQTPNPLPLTSVEGIAGTWTPTIINTTIVGTSSYTFTPSQGQCAYQATIEITIKPNIKIDFQDTIICEGTTISFPSTNGVDGTWYPTNINTTQNATYTFTPIDNCGQSSTWQVIFLESLSDLSISTFNNTVIVNVVSSNNMLLYQLDNGNFQYSNIFENVSFGCHTIKVTDLYGCTELSSSVFIFDYPKFFTPNNDGYNDYWNIVIENTDADLYIFDRYGKLLKEINQNEIGWDGTYNGNKLPSTDYWFVLEYDECGVRKTFKSHFGLMR
;
A
#
# COMPACT_ATOMS: atom_id res chain seq x y z
N MET A 1 2.72 -55.95 -14.23
CA MET A 1 3.17 -54.67 -13.64
C MET A 1 2.59 -53.56 -14.48
N ILE A 2 1.39 -53.14 -14.16
CA ILE A 2 0.71 -52.01 -14.85
C ILE A 2 0.68 -50.85 -13.83
N LYS A 3 1.45 -49.81 -14.12
CA LYS A 3 1.40 -48.56 -13.36
C LYS A 3 0.18 -47.77 -13.81
N SER A 4 -0.83 -47.68 -12.95
CA SER A 4 -1.97 -46.79 -13.11
C SER A 4 -1.52 -45.37 -12.72
N CYS A 5 -1.52 -44.50 -13.72
CA CYS A 5 -1.27 -43.08 -13.55
C CYS A 5 -2.61 -42.40 -13.23
N PHE A 6 -2.86 -42.09 -11.96
CA PHE A 6 -4.01 -41.28 -11.58
C PHE A 6 -3.67 -39.81 -11.83
N THR A 7 -4.23 -39.28 -12.90
CA THR A 7 -4.21 -37.85 -13.18
C THR A 7 -5.26 -37.19 -12.29
N PHE A 8 -4.85 -36.49 -11.25
CA PHE A 8 -5.70 -35.59 -10.48
C PHE A 8 -6.07 -34.40 -11.38
N ILE A 9 -7.29 -34.39 -11.91
CA ILE A 9 -7.90 -33.21 -12.50
C ILE A 9 -8.35 -32.34 -11.32
N SER A 10 -7.56 -31.33 -11.02
CA SER A 10 -7.94 -30.24 -10.12
C SER A 10 -9.03 -29.43 -10.83
N ILE A 11 -10.30 -29.71 -10.55
CA ILE A 11 -11.39 -28.83 -10.94
C ILE A 11 -11.32 -27.62 -10.02
N LEU A 12 -10.66 -26.56 -10.52
CA LEU A 12 -10.82 -25.22 -9.99
C LEU A 12 -12.30 -24.82 -10.20
N PHE A 13 -13.10 -24.93 -9.17
CA PHE A 13 -14.35 -24.19 -9.11
C PHE A 13 -13.97 -22.71 -9.05
N TYR A 14 -13.99 -22.04 -10.20
CA TYR A 14 -14.17 -20.60 -10.22
C TYR A 14 -15.55 -20.35 -9.60
N VAL A 15 -15.59 -19.99 -8.35
CA VAL A 15 -16.73 -19.27 -7.79
C VAL A 15 -16.71 -17.93 -8.52
N SER A 16 -17.50 -17.85 -9.59
CA SER A 16 -17.87 -16.58 -10.18
C SER A 16 -18.63 -15.86 -9.09
N ILE A 17 -18.02 -14.86 -8.47
CA ILE A 17 -18.75 -13.84 -7.74
C ILE A 17 -19.56 -13.15 -8.83
N PHE A 18 -20.77 -13.65 -9.11
CA PHE A 18 -21.71 -12.95 -9.96
C PHE A 18 -22.04 -11.66 -9.24
N ALA A 19 -21.59 -10.54 -9.81
CA ALA A 19 -22.16 -9.24 -9.50
C ALA A 19 -23.69 -9.40 -9.64
N GLN A 20 -24.43 -8.71 -8.77
CA GLN A 20 -25.89 -8.68 -8.74
C GLN A 20 -26.43 -8.54 -10.16
N GLY A 21 -27.34 -9.44 -10.56
CA GLY A 21 -27.86 -9.53 -11.91
C GLY A 21 -28.62 -8.29 -12.38
N GLU A 22 -29.03 -7.42 -11.45
CA GLU A 22 -29.87 -6.25 -11.72
C GLU A 22 -29.24 -5.25 -12.70
N SER A 23 -27.92 -5.23 -12.83
CA SER A 23 -27.18 -4.38 -13.77
C SER A 23 -26.61 -5.13 -14.99
N ASN A 24 -26.90 -6.43 -15.14
CA ASN A 24 -26.26 -7.28 -16.14
C ASN A 24 -26.78 -7.08 -17.57
N THR A 25 -27.91 -6.43 -17.76
CA THR A 25 -28.46 -6.12 -19.07
C THR A 25 -28.43 -4.62 -19.33
N TRP A 26 -27.85 -4.22 -20.44
CA TRP A 26 -27.81 -2.83 -20.89
C TRP A 26 -28.55 -2.65 -22.20
N TYR A 27 -29.42 -1.64 -22.28
CA TYR A 27 -29.99 -1.15 -23.53
C TYR A 27 -29.69 0.34 -23.67
N PHE A 28 -29.21 0.78 -24.84
CA PHE A 28 -28.76 2.14 -25.09
C PHE A 28 -28.70 2.47 -26.59
N GLY A 29 -28.44 3.74 -26.90
CA GLY A 29 -28.19 4.22 -28.28
C GLY A 29 -29.34 3.91 -29.25
N ILE A 30 -29.02 3.35 -30.41
CA ILE A 30 -29.99 2.96 -31.43
C ILE A 30 -30.14 1.43 -31.40
N ASN A 31 -31.07 0.96 -30.58
CA ASN A 31 -31.38 -0.45 -30.36
C ASN A 31 -30.14 -1.31 -30.00
N ALA A 32 -29.13 -0.72 -29.37
CA ALA A 32 -27.95 -1.43 -28.91
C ALA A 32 -28.17 -2.02 -27.51
N GLY A 33 -27.52 -3.12 -27.22
CA GLY A 33 -27.53 -3.70 -25.90
C GLY A 33 -26.36 -4.66 -25.66
N LEU A 34 -26.05 -4.88 -24.39
CA LEU A 34 -25.03 -5.81 -23.91
C LEU A 34 -25.59 -6.68 -22.79
N ASN A 35 -25.24 -7.96 -22.84
CA ASN A 35 -25.53 -8.94 -21.79
C ASN A 35 -24.24 -9.32 -21.05
N PHE A 36 -24.17 -8.97 -19.78
CA PHE A 36 -23.06 -9.26 -18.86
C PHE A 36 -23.26 -10.59 -18.07
N ASN A 37 -24.33 -11.35 -18.34
CA ASN A 37 -24.46 -12.71 -17.80
C ASN A 37 -23.45 -13.69 -18.45
N SER A 38 -22.74 -13.24 -19.48
CA SER A 38 -21.62 -13.95 -20.11
C SER A 38 -20.32 -13.16 -19.98
N ASN A 39 -19.19 -13.85 -19.97
CA ASN A 39 -17.86 -13.24 -20.00
C ASN A 39 -17.03 -13.85 -21.15
N PRO A 40 -16.67 -13.08 -22.18
CA PRO A 40 -16.95 -11.65 -22.38
C PRO A 40 -18.44 -11.37 -22.59
N PRO A 41 -18.89 -10.11 -22.36
CA PRO A 41 -20.28 -9.75 -22.58
C PRO A 41 -20.66 -9.83 -24.05
N THR A 42 -21.90 -10.26 -24.30
CA THR A 42 -22.42 -10.49 -25.65
C THR A 42 -23.39 -9.39 -26.06
N PRO A 43 -23.40 -8.98 -27.36
CA PRO A 43 -24.38 -8.04 -27.85
C PRO A 43 -25.79 -8.63 -27.83
N LEU A 44 -26.77 -7.81 -27.45
CA LEU A 44 -28.18 -8.13 -27.47
C LEU A 44 -28.77 -7.67 -28.83
N LEU A 45 -29.33 -8.61 -29.57
CA LEU A 45 -29.92 -8.39 -30.90
C LEU A 45 -31.45 -8.56 -30.92
N ASP A 46 -32.03 -8.87 -29.79
CA ASP A 46 -33.45 -9.14 -29.60
C ASP A 46 -34.32 -7.88 -29.61
N LEU A 47 -33.73 -6.70 -29.34
CA LEU A 47 -34.45 -5.43 -29.36
C LEU A 47 -34.98 -5.15 -30.78
N PRO A 48 -36.31 -5.00 -30.98
CA PRO A 48 -36.86 -4.65 -32.28
C PRO A 48 -36.32 -3.33 -32.81
N ILE A 49 -36.06 -3.27 -34.13
CA ILE A 49 -35.61 -2.04 -34.76
C ILE A 49 -36.65 -0.93 -34.57
N GLY A 50 -36.23 0.23 -34.06
CA GLY A 50 -37.12 1.36 -33.76
C GLY A 50 -37.78 1.34 -32.41
N SER A 51 -37.54 0.31 -31.57
CA SER A 51 -38.15 0.23 -30.23
C SER A 51 -37.47 1.18 -29.22
N MET A 52 -36.15 1.42 -29.34
CA MET A 52 -35.44 2.33 -28.47
C MET A 52 -34.54 3.29 -29.25
N PHE A 53 -34.61 4.55 -28.91
CA PHE A 53 -33.68 5.58 -29.34
C PHE A 53 -33.27 6.42 -28.13
N SER A 54 -32.00 6.49 -27.85
CA SER A 54 -31.44 7.35 -26.81
C SER A 54 -30.20 8.03 -27.36
N SER A 55 -30.25 9.33 -27.54
CA SER A 55 -29.10 10.13 -27.97
C SER A 55 -28.00 10.12 -26.92
N GLU A 56 -28.41 10.23 -25.65
CA GLU A 56 -27.50 10.34 -24.50
C GLU A 56 -28.00 9.44 -23.35
N GLY A 57 -28.77 9.97 -22.41
CA GLY A 57 -29.14 9.26 -21.20
C GLY A 57 -30.14 8.14 -21.40
N CYS A 58 -29.96 7.06 -20.66
CA CYS A 58 -30.89 5.94 -20.55
C CYS A 58 -30.65 5.17 -19.25
N SER A 59 -31.55 4.27 -18.91
CA SER A 59 -31.39 3.36 -17.76
C SER A 59 -32.04 2.02 -18.05
N THR A 60 -31.48 0.95 -17.52
CA THR A 60 -31.98 -0.42 -17.61
C THR A 60 -31.93 -1.07 -16.24
N ILE A 61 -32.91 -1.91 -15.90
CA ILE A 61 -32.90 -2.69 -14.68
C ILE A 61 -33.30 -4.14 -15.00
N SER A 62 -32.64 -5.08 -14.36
CA SER A 62 -32.92 -6.51 -14.46
C SER A 62 -33.36 -7.07 -13.10
N ASP A 63 -33.80 -8.31 -13.10
CA ASP A 63 -33.94 -9.10 -11.88
C ASP A 63 -32.57 -9.57 -11.37
N SER A 64 -32.52 -10.21 -10.23
CA SER A 64 -31.25 -10.71 -9.66
C SER A 64 -30.58 -11.81 -10.49
N ASN A 65 -31.29 -12.43 -11.44
CA ASN A 65 -30.72 -13.38 -12.37
C ASN A 65 -30.18 -12.71 -13.66
N GLY A 66 -30.30 -11.40 -13.77
CA GLY A 66 -29.87 -10.63 -14.93
C GLY A 66 -30.86 -10.58 -16.09
N ASN A 67 -32.11 -11.06 -15.91
CA ASN A 67 -33.15 -10.92 -16.91
C ASN A 67 -33.74 -9.50 -16.86
N VAL A 68 -33.84 -8.83 -18.02
CA VAL A 68 -34.36 -7.46 -18.07
C VAL A 68 -35.78 -7.40 -17.51
N LEU A 69 -36.08 -6.42 -16.71
CA LEU A 69 -37.41 -6.08 -16.23
C LEU A 69 -38.02 -4.97 -17.09
N PHE A 70 -37.33 -3.86 -17.18
CA PHE A 70 -37.70 -2.71 -18.01
C PHE A 70 -36.50 -1.79 -18.27
N TYR A 71 -36.66 -0.93 -19.25
CA TYR A 71 -35.66 0.08 -19.61
C TYR A 71 -36.33 1.36 -20.09
N THR A 72 -35.56 2.47 -20.10
CA THR A 72 -36.09 3.80 -20.41
C THR A 72 -35.02 4.68 -21.05
N ASN A 73 -35.48 5.63 -21.88
CA ASN A 73 -34.70 6.75 -22.40
C ASN A 73 -35.03 8.09 -21.72
N GLY A 74 -35.83 8.05 -20.63
CA GLY A 74 -36.33 9.23 -19.92
C GLY A 74 -37.69 9.72 -20.42
N GLU A 75 -38.08 9.45 -21.66
CA GLU A 75 -39.38 9.83 -22.25
C GLU A 75 -40.41 8.72 -22.19
N LYS A 76 -39.93 7.47 -22.31
CA LYS A 76 -40.75 6.26 -22.31
C LYS A 76 -40.12 5.16 -21.47
N VAL A 77 -40.98 4.28 -20.94
CA VAL A 77 -40.56 3.02 -20.33
C VAL A 77 -41.01 1.87 -21.19
N TRP A 78 -40.13 0.92 -21.50
CA TRP A 78 -40.46 -0.32 -22.18
C TRP A 78 -40.29 -1.53 -21.21
N ASN A 79 -41.24 -2.43 -21.24
CA ASN A 79 -41.19 -3.68 -20.48
C ASN A 79 -40.27 -4.73 -21.14
N LYS A 80 -40.11 -5.87 -20.49
CA LYS A 80 -39.27 -6.99 -20.95
C LYS A 80 -39.71 -7.58 -22.32
N ASN A 81 -40.90 -7.31 -22.78
CA ASN A 81 -41.42 -7.72 -24.10
C ASN A 81 -41.23 -6.64 -25.17
N PHE A 82 -40.40 -5.60 -24.89
CA PHE A 82 -40.11 -4.47 -25.78
C PHE A 82 -41.31 -3.60 -26.14
N GLN A 83 -42.40 -3.72 -25.37
CA GLN A 83 -43.59 -2.88 -25.51
C GLN A 83 -43.53 -1.71 -24.55
N VAL A 84 -44.07 -0.55 -24.95
CA VAL A 84 -44.24 0.57 -24.03
C VAL A 84 -45.09 0.08 -22.86
N MET A 85 -44.58 0.22 -21.65
CA MET A 85 -45.24 -0.16 -20.41
C MET A 85 -46.55 0.64 -20.28
N PHE A 86 -47.59 0.05 -19.70
CA PHE A 86 -48.85 0.77 -19.50
C PHE A 86 -48.62 2.09 -18.76
N ASN A 87 -49.13 3.19 -19.28
CA ASN A 87 -48.89 4.57 -18.81
C ASN A 87 -47.39 5.01 -18.85
N GLY A 88 -46.52 4.26 -19.54
CA GLY A 88 -45.10 4.47 -19.61
C GLY A 88 -44.61 5.41 -20.72
N ASP A 89 -45.48 6.12 -21.41
CA ASP A 89 -45.16 7.18 -22.40
C ASP A 89 -45.22 8.59 -21.76
N ASN A 90 -44.79 9.61 -22.49
CA ASN A 90 -44.85 11.00 -22.03
C ASN A 90 -44.30 11.24 -20.62
N LEU A 91 -43.18 10.62 -20.30
CA LEU A 91 -42.42 10.94 -19.10
C LEU A 91 -41.73 12.31 -19.27
N ALA A 92 -41.36 12.91 -18.16
CA ALA A 92 -40.85 14.30 -18.14
C ALA A 92 -39.34 14.41 -18.44
N GLY A 93 -38.69 13.34 -18.81
CA GLY A 93 -37.27 13.37 -19.25
C GLY A 93 -37.13 13.64 -20.75
N HIS A 94 -35.92 13.70 -21.24
CA HIS A 94 -35.57 13.85 -22.63
C HIS A 94 -34.44 12.92 -23.04
N ASN A 95 -34.53 12.29 -24.21
CA ASN A 95 -33.55 11.31 -24.67
C ASN A 95 -32.15 11.89 -24.99
N SER A 96 -32.03 13.21 -25.09
CA SER A 96 -30.78 13.95 -25.26
C SER A 96 -30.24 14.52 -23.94
N SER A 97 -30.91 14.35 -22.84
CA SER A 97 -30.34 14.70 -21.53
C SER A 97 -29.22 13.72 -21.16
N THR A 98 -28.07 14.20 -20.74
CA THR A 98 -26.85 13.41 -20.50
C THR A 98 -27.10 12.19 -19.59
N GLN A 99 -27.88 12.36 -18.53
CA GLN A 99 -28.35 11.31 -17.64
C GLN A 99 -29.87 11.46 -17.50
N SER A 100 -30.60 11.14 -18.56
CA SER A 100 -32.03 11.38 -18.71
C SER A 100 -32.89 10.74 -17.63
N SER A 101 -32.37 9.69 -17.01
CA SER A 101 -33.11 8.89 -16.04
C SER A 101 -32.21 8.17 -15.04
N ALA A 102 -32.82 7.81 -13.92
CA ALA A 102 -32.26 6.89 -12.94
C ALA A 102 -33.37 6.02 -12.34
N ILE A 103 -33.15 4.70 -12.29
CA ILE A 103 -34.07 3.74 -11.73
C ILE A 103 -33.64 3.42 -10.30
N ILE A 104 -34.58 3.53 -9.36
CA ILE A 104 -34.31 3.30 -7.93
C ILE A 104 -35.31 2.25 -7.42
N PRO A 105 -34.84 1.15 -6.83
CA PRO A 105 -35.74 0.20 -6.16
C PRO A 105 -36.50 0.89 -5.02
N TYR A 106 -37.77 0.56 -4.85
CA TYR A 106 -38.54 1.07 -3.72
C TYR A 106 -38.22 0.20 -2.49
N PRO A 107 -37.56 0.76 -1.44
CA PRO A 107 -37.20 -0.03 -0.27
C PRO A 107 -38.39 -0.73 0.39
N GLY A 108 -38.18 -1.94 0.86
CA GLY A 108 -39.24 -2.73 1.50
C GLY A 108 -40.21 -3.44 0.55
N THR A 109 -40.01 -3.36 -0.77
CA THR A 109 -40.90 -4.02 -1.76
C THR A 109 -40.23 -5.17 -2.51
N TYR A 110 -39.14 -5.71 -1.99
CA TYR A 110 -38.45 -6.84 -2.64
C TYR A 110 -39.32 -8.13 -2.61
N ASN A 111 -39.52 -8.73 -3.77
CA ASN A 111 -40.25 -9.95 -3.94
C ASN A 111 -39.29 -11.14 -4.18
N PHE A 112 -39.15 -11.96 -3.18
CA PHE A 112 -38.23 -13.13 -3.19
C PHE A 112 -38.66 -14.25 -4.13
N THR A 113 -39.94 -14.34 -4.42
CA THR A 113 -40.43 -15.35 -5.38
C THR A 113 -40.06 -14.97 -6.81
N GLU A 114 -40.15 -13.68 -7.12
CA GLU A 114 -39.87 -13.12 -8.43
C GLU A 114 -38.43 -12.67 -8.60
N ASN A 115 -37.63 -12.69 -7.52
CA ASN A 115 -36.24 -12.22 -7.49
C ASN A 115 -36.07 -10.79 -7.99
N ARG A 116 -36.99 -9.88 -7.62
CA ARG A 116 -37.01 -8.46 -8.01
C ARG A 116 -37.74 -7.61 -6.97
N PHE A 117 -37.59 -6.32 -7.07
CA PHE A 117 -38.50 -5.42 -6.35
C PHE A 117 -39.88 -5.41 -7.06
N ASP A 118 -40.93 -5.32 -6.32
CA ASP A 118 -42.28 -5.13 -6.88
C ASP A 118 -42.50 -3.68 -7.28
N LYS A 119 -41.77 -2.74 -6.69
CA LYS A 119 -41.88 -1.32 -7.04
C LYS A 119 -40.54 -0.65 -7.25
N TYR A 120 -40.58 0.37 -8.11
CA TYR A 120 -39.42 1.22 -8.42
C TYR A 120 -39.85 2.69 -8.51
N PHE A 121 -38.92 3.58 -8.18
CA PHE A 121 -39.00 4.97 -8.60
C PHE A 121 -38.18 5.16 -9.86
N LEU A 122 -38.66 5.96 -10.77
CA LEU A 122 -37.98 6.42 -11.97
C LEU A 122 -37.84 7.93 -11.90
N VAL A 123 -36.64 8.43 -11.65
CA VAL A 123 -36.33 9.84 -11.74
C VAL A 123 -36.02 10.20 -13.19
N THR A 124 -36.55 11.31 -13.68
CA THR A 124 -36.37 11.79 -15.06
C THR A 124 -35.92 13.25 -15.07
N LEU A 125 -35.07 13.61 -16.03
CA LEU A 125 -34.51 14.94 -16.23
C LEU A 125 -34.73 15.37 -17.66
N ASP A 126 -35.16 16.60 -17.84
CA ASP A 126 -35.34 17.22 -19.17
C ASP A 126 -33.99 17.63 -19.77
N ASP A 127 -33.96 17.88 -21.08
CA ASP A 127 -32.84 18.45 -21.80
C ASP A 127 -32.82 19.97 -21.70
N TYR A 128 -31.63 20.50 -21.49
CA TYR A 128 -31.41 21.96 -21.47
C TYR A 128 -31.53 22.63 -22.84
N THR A 129 -31.27 21.91 -23.93
CA THR A 129 -31.12 22.50 -25.26
C THR A 129 -32.44 22.90 -25.94
N VAL A 130 -33.58 22.58 -25.33
CA VAL A 130 -34.89 22.95 -25.89
C VAL A 130 -35.10 24.48 -25.76
N GLN A 131 -34.57 25.22 -26.73
CA GLN A 131 -34.96 26.61 -26.99
C GLN A 131 -36.38 26.65 -27.52
N ALA A 132 -37.34 26.36 -26.67
CA ALA A 132 -38.71 26.69 -26.97
C ALA A 132 -39.07 28.03 -26.33
N PRO A 133 -39.86 28.86 -26.95
CA PRO A 133 -40.48 29.94 -26.25
C PRO A 133 -41.39 29.32 -25.16
N ILE A 134 -40.84 29.14 -23.95
CA ILE A 134 -41.59 28.77 -22.75
C ILE A 134 -42.35 27.43 -22.92
N ALA A 135 -41.76 26.39 -23.45
CA ALA A 135 -42.14 25.04 -23.04
C ALA A 135 -41.65 24.91 -21.60
N GLU A 136 -42.54 24.63 -20.68
CA GLU A 136 -42.28 24.50 -19.25
C GLU A 136 -41.06 23.56 -19.08
N ASP A 137 -39.93 24.11 -18.64
CA ASP A 137 -38.82 23.26 -18.18
C ASP A 137 -39.39 22.32 -17.12
N LYS A 138 -39.31 21.04 -17.36
CA LYS A 138 -39.98 20.02 -16.55
C LYS A 138 -39.27 19.79 -15.23
N GLY A 139 -38.03 20.32 -15.07
CA GLY A 139 -37.24 20.16 -13.87
C GLY A 139 -36.83 18.68 -13.62
N VAL A 140 -36.62 18.36 -12.37
CA VAL A 140 -36.43 16.95 -11.92
C VAL A 140 -37.78 16.41 -11.46
N ARG A 141 -38.16 15.28 -12.02
CA ARG A 141 -39.44 14.62 -11.69
C ARG A 141 -39.19 13.14 -11.38
N TYR A 142 -40.12 12.53 -10.66
CA TYR A 142 -40.13 11.09 -10.50
C TYR A 142 -41.50 10.50 -10.85
N SER A 143 -41.47 9.22 -11.22
CA SER A 143 -42.65 8.39 -11.43
C SER A 143 -42.50 7.08 -10.66
N GLU A 144 -43.61 6.49 -10.21
CA GLU A 144 -43.61 5.19 -9.56
C GLU A 144 -43.98 4.11 -10.58
N ILE A 145 -43.23 3.00 -10.59
CA ILE A 145 -43.47 1.82 -11.39
C ILE A 145 -43.83 0.66 -10.46
N ASP A 146 -44.90 -0.04 -10.75
CA ASP A 146 -45.35 -1.23 -10.01
C ASP A 146 -45.28 -2.46 -10.90
N MET A 147 -44.30 -3.34 -10.62
CA MET A 147 -44.04 -4.58 -11.38
C MET A 147 -44.98 -5.73 -10.99
N SER A 148 -45.78 -5.62 -9.93
CA SER A 148 -46.77 -6.61 -9.55
C SER A 148 -48.00 -6.56 -10.47
N LEU A 149 -48.17 -5.50 -11.22
CA LEU A 149 -49.26 -5.25 -12.13
C LEU A 149 -48.96 -5.74 -13.54
N ASP A 150 -50.02 -5.84 -14.37
CA ASP A 150 -49.96 -6.27 -15.77
C ASP A 150 -49.24 -7.62 -15.96
N ASN A 151 -49.56 -8.60 -15.13
CA ASN A 151 -48.96 -9.95 -15.15
C ASN A 151 -47.44 -9.95 -15.06
N GLY A 152 -46.89 -9.01 -14.30
CA GLY A 152 -45.45 -8.84 -14.11
C GLY A 152 -44.71 -8.11 -15.25
N LEU A 153 -45.43 -7.47 -16.15
CA LEU A 153 -44.88 -6.58 -17.17
C LEU A 153 -44.67 -5.15 -16.63
N GLY A 154 -45.33 -4.81 -15.54
CA GLY A 154 -45.24 -3.52 -14.85
C GLY A 154 -46.15 -2.44 -15.40
N VAL A 155 -46.45 -1.47 -14.57
CA VAL A 155 -47.28 -0.29 -14.88
C VAL A 155 -46.65 0.93 -14.28
N VAL A 156 -46.57 2.03 -15.04
CA VAL A 156 -46.32 3.35 -14.46
C VAL A 156 -47.58 3.79 -13.75
N THR A 157 -47.54 3.98 -12.45
CA THR A 157 -48.73 4.26 -11.63
C THR A 157 -49.27 5.68 -11.88
N GLN A 158 -50.30 6.05 -11.13
CA GLN A 158 -50.82 7.43 -11.15
C GLN A 158 -49.83 8.46 -10.59
N ASN A 159 -48.87 7.99 -9.75
CA ASN A 159 -47.74 8.80 -9.29
C ASN A 159 -46.73 8.99 -10.41
N LYS A 160 -47.07 9.74 -11.43
CA LYS A 160 -46.31 9.99 -12.63
C LYS A 160 -45.93 11.45 -12.76
N ASN A 161 -44.67 11.68 -13.14
CA ASN A 161 -44.12 13.01 -13.36
C ASN A 161 -44.26 13.94 -12.14
N ILE A 162 -44.17 13.39 -10.94
CA ILE A 162 -44.23 14.16 -9.69
C ILE A 162 -43.00 15.07 -9.61
N HIS A 163 -43.25 16.38 -9.50
CA HIS A 163 -42.22 17.41 -9.47
C HIS A 163 -41.42 17.34 -8.16
N LEU A 164 -40.08 17.29 -8.23
CA LEU A 164 -39.20 17.34 -7.07
C LEU A 164 -38.68 18.76 -6.84
N PHE A 165 -38.07 19.36 -7.84
CA PHE A 165 -37.59 20.73 -7.75
C PHE A 165 -37.26 21.32 -9.13
N GLY A 166 -37.11 22.66 -9.12
CA GLY A 166 -36.50 23.46 -10.18
C GLY A 166 -37.31 23.57 -11.44
N THR A 167 -36.90 24.52 -12.23
CA THR A 167 -37.34 24.70 -13.60
C THR A 167 -36.23 24.30 -14.57
N THR A 168 -34.96 24.27 -14.10
CA THR A 168 -33.78 23.96 -14.90
C THR A 168 -32.87 23.00 -14.18
N THR A 169 -32.38 21.95 -14.87
CA THR A 169 -31.49 20.95 -14.31
C THR A 169 -30.14 20.89 -15.02
N THR A 170 -29.16 20.31 -14.37
CA THR A 170 -27.83 20.09 -14.95
C THR A 170 -27.75 18.83 -15.82
N GLU A 171 -28.85 18.19 -16.14
CA GLU A 171 -28.91 16.88 -16.83
C GLU A 171 -28.17 15.74 -16.10
N LYS A 172 -27.88 15.90 -14.82
CA LYS A 172 -27.07 14.96 -14.05
C LYS A 172 -27.84 14.44 -12.84
N VAL A 173 -27.83 13.12 -12.71
CA VAL A 173 -28.43 12.41 -11.57
C VAL A 173 -27.59 11.20 -11.19
N CYS A 174 -27.35 11.01 -9.91
CA CYS A 174 -26.77 9.80 -9.35
C CYS A 174 -27.70 9.18 -8.31
N VAL A 175 -27.71 7.87 -8.25
CA VAL A 175 -28.33 7.10 -7.17
C VAL A 175 -27.23 6.44 -6.36
N VAL A 176 -27.33 6.55 -5.04
CA VAL A 176 -26.34 6.03 -4.12
C VAL A 176 -27.03 5.24 -3.01
N PRO A 177 -26.62 4.01 -2.70
CA PRO A 177 -27.12 3.29 -1.54
C PRO A 177 -26.81 4.05 -0.23
N HIS A 178 -27.81 4.16 0.63
CA HIS A 178 -27.64 4.69 1.98
C HIS A 178 -26.82 3.71 2.85
N SER A 179 -26.13 4.22 3.87
CA SER A 179 -25.29 3.41 4.76
C SER A 179 -26.05 2.34 5.54
N ASN A 180 -27.36 2.51 5.75
CA ASN A 180 -28.22 1.47 6.36
C ASN A 180 -28.44 0.25 5.45
N GLY A 181 -28.02 0.34 4.17
CA GLY A 181 -28.08 -0.74 3.21
C GLY A 181 -29.45 -1.07 2.66
N CYS A 182 -30.44 -0.25 2.93
CA CYS A 182 -31.82 -0.43 2.52
C CYS A 182 -32.33 0.71 1.67
N ASP A 183 -32.02 1.91 2.11
CA ASP A 183 -32.48 3.15 1.53
C ASP A 183 -31.53 3.63 0.44
N PHE A 184 -31.92 4.68 -0.23
CA PHE A 184 -31.13 5.29 -1.30
C PHE A 184 -31.11 6.80 -1.17
N TRP A 185 -30.06 7.39 -1.73
CA TRP A 185 -29.96 8.80 -2.02
C TRP A 185 -30.10 9.03 -3.53
N VAL A 186 -30.87 10.05 -3.90
CA VAL A 186 -30.86 10.61 -5.25
C VAL A 186 -30.21 11.98 -5.20
N ILE A 187 -29.11 12.14 -5.93
CA ILE A 187 -28.32 13.36 -5.95
C ILE A 187 -28.58 14.10 -7.27
N CYS A 188 -28.97 15.34 -7.17
CA CYS A 188 -29.16 16.26 -8.30
C CYS A 188 -28.51 17.62 -8.00
N LYS A 189 -28.27 18.41 -9.03
CA LYS A 189 -27.78 19.79 -8.91
C LYS A 189 -28.63 20.72 -9.73
N VAL A 190 -28.90 21.91 -9.20
CA VAL A 190 -29.58 22.97 -9.91
C VAL A 190 -28.60 23.78 -10.75
N VAL A 191 -29.00 24.20 -11.94
CA VAL A 191 -28.22 25.12 -12.78
C VAL A 191 -28.08 26.46 -12.07
N ASP A 192 -27.00 27.16 -12.35
CA ASP A 192 -26.67 28.49 -11.79
C ASP A 192 -26.72 28.54 -10.25
N SER A 193 -26.32 27.46 -9.63
CA SER A 193 -26.32 27.28 -8.19
C SER A 193 -25.10 26.55 -7.68
N ASN A 194 -24.69 26.86 -6.45
CA ASN A 194 -23.65 26.15 -5.72
C ASN A 194 -24.18 24.89 -5.00
N ASN A 195 -25.49 24.61 -5.07
CA ASN A 195 -26.15 23.63 -4.24
C ASN A 195 -26.31 22.27 -4.95
N PHE A 196 -25.94 21.21 -4.22
CA PHE A 196 -26.39 19.85 -4.49
C PHE A 196 -27.59 19.53 -3.61
N TYR A 197 -28.50 18.73 -4.14
CA TYR A 197 -29.70 18.26 -3.47
C TYR A 197 -29.64 16.74 -3.38
N SER A 198 -29.61 16.21 -2.15
CA SER A 198 -29.61 14.77 -1.88
C SER A 198 -30.98 14.40 -1.29
N TYR A 199 -31.80 13.70 -2.07
CA TYR A 199 -33.12 13.22 -1.65
C TYR A 199 -33.01 11.82 -1.06
N HIS A 200 -33.56 11.63 0.14
CA HIS A 200 -33.60 10.33 0.81
C HIS A 200 -34.83 9.54 0.37
N ILE A 201 -34.62 8.29 -0.03
CA ILE A 201 -35.68 7.34 -0.41
C ILE A 201 -35.64 6.17 0.57
N SER A 202 -36.76 5.93 1.25
CA SER A 202 -36.92 4.86 2.24
C SER A 202 -38.15 4.03 1.95
N SER A 203 -38.47 3.08 2.81
CA SER A 203 -39.74 2.33 2.76
C SER A 203 -40.99 3.21 2.90
N ASN A 204 -40.83 4.47 3.36
CA ASN A 204 -41.90 5.45 3.39
C ASN A 204 -42.01 6.25 2.07
N GLY A 205 -41.21 5.92 1.08
CA GLY A 205 -41.17 6.58 -0.22
C GLY A 205 -40.15 7.70 -0.33
N PHE A 206 -40.39 8.62 -1.24
CA PHE A 206 -39.52 9.74 -1.58
C PHE A 206 -39.65 10.86 -0.55
N ASN A 207 -38.57 11.19 0.17
CA ASN A 207 -38.57 12.37 1.02
C ASN A 207 -38.34 13.63 0.15
N VAL A 208 -39.37 14.44 0.00
CA VAL A 208 -39.33 15.63 -0.84
C VAL A 208 -38.49 16.78 -0.25
N ASN A 209 -38.04 16.68 0.98
CA ASN A 209 -37.14 17.63 1.63
C ASN A 209 -35.69 17.12 1.53
N PRO A 210 -34.87 17.67 0.61
CA PRO A 210 -33.51 17.19 0.41
C PRO A 210 -32.55 17.71 1.48
N VAL A 211 -31.44 16.96 1.66
CA VAL A 211 -30.25 17.50 2.28
C VAL A 211 -29.55 18.40 1.25
N ILE A 212 -29.36 19.68 1.59
CA ILE A 212 -28.69 20.65 0.72
C ILE A 212 -27.26 20.83 1.12
N SER A 213 -26.35 20.63 0.15
CA SER A 213 -24.92 20.85 0.32
C SER A 213 -24.45 22.00 -0.56
N THR A 214 -24.04 23.11 0.04
CA THR A 214 -23.49 24.26 -0.65
C THR A 214 -21.98 24.12 -0.80
N THR A 215 -21.47 24.28 -2.02
CA THR A 215 -20.06 24.22 -2.34
C THR A 215 -19.53 25.60 -2.75
N SER A 216 -18.21 25.80 -2.78
CA SER A 216 -17.59 27.01 -3.31
C SER A 216 -17.63 27.06 -4.85
N PHE A 217 -17.84 25.91 -5.51
CA PHE A 217 -17.88 25.80 -6.95
C PHE A 217 -19.23 26.16 -7.51
N PHE A 218 -19.28 27.28 -8.16
CA PHE A 218 -20.41 27.64 -9.00
C PHE A 218 -20.29 26.84 -10.30
N VAL A 219 -21.21 25.95 -10.57
CA VAL A 219 -21.24 25.15 -11.78
C VAL A 219 -22.53 25.39 -12.52
N ASP A 220 -22.44 26.08 -13.65
CA ASP A 220 -23.55 26.40 -14.53
C ASP A 220 -23.74 25.39 -15.66
N ALA A 221 -22.71 24.58 -15.95
CA ALA A 221 -22.71 23.69 -17.09
C ALA A 221 -23.63 22.49 -16.91
N ARG A 222 -24.32 22.15 -17.95
CA ARG A 222 -25.43 21.23 -18.04
C ARG A 222 -25.06 19.84 -18.56
N PRO A 223 -24.46 19.65 -19.74
CA PRO A 223 -24.08 18.30 -20.20
C PRO A 223 -22.92 17.70 -19.41
N GLY A 224 -22.64 16.44 -19.64
CA GLY A 224 -21.58 15.68 -18.97
C GLY A 224 -22.05 14.89 -17.75
N GLN A 225 -21.24 13.92 -17.35
CA GLN A 225 -21.64 12.92 -16.35
C GLN A 225 -21.31 13.35 -14.91
N MET A 226 -22.14 12.87 -13.98
CA MET A 226 -21.90 12.79 -12.56
C MET A 226 -21.94 11.33 -12.14
N LYS A 227 -20.91 10.84 -11.44
CA LYS A 227 -20.80 9.43 -11.03
C LYS A 227 -20.36 9.32 -9.58
N VAL A 228 -20.85 8.29 -8.91
CA VAL A 228 -20.42 7.94 -7.55
C VAL A 228 -19.41 6.81 -7.60
N SER A 229 -18.46 6.82 -6.66
CA SER A 229 -17.49 5.72 -6.51
C SER A 229 -18.16 4.44 -6.01
N PRO A 230 -17.66 3.24 -6.36
CA PRO A 230 -18.23 1.97 -5.90
C PRO A 230 -18.30 1.81 -4.38
N ASP A 231 -17.43 2.48 -3.61
CA ASP A 231 -17.48 2.50 -2.15
C ASP A 231 -18.47 3.52 -1.56
N ASN A 232 -19.21 4.24 -2.43
CA ASN A 232 -20.21 5.24 -2.08
C ASN A 232 -19.68 6.46 -1.29
N LYS A 233 -18.39 6.78 -1.40
CA LYS A 233 -17.74 7.86 -0.63
C LYS A 233 -17.34 9.08 -1.45
N LEU A 234 -17.22 8.93 -2.76
CA LEU A 234 -16.80 10.00 -3.66
C LEU A 234 -17.84 10.23 -4.76
N LEU A 235 -17.95 11.49 -5.19
CA LEU A 235 -18.77 11.91 -6.31
C LEU A 235 -17.88 12.65 -7.30
N SER A 236 -17.86 12.25 -8.57
CA SER A 236 -17.21 12.99 -9.66
C SER A 236 -18.24 13.78 -10.45
N TYR A 237 -17.86 14.97 -10.89
CA TYR A 237 -18.71 15.89 -11.65
C TYR A 237 -17.88 16.51 -12.77
N VAL A 238 -18.31 16.35 -14.01
CA VAL A 238 -17.62 16.88 -15.18
C VAL A 238 -18.38 18.08 -15.73
N VAL A 239 -17.64 19.16 -16.02
CA VAL A 239 -18.14 20.39 -16.61
C VAL A 239 -17.44 20.61 -17.96
N PRO A 240 -18.17 20.67 -19.10
CA PRO A 240 -17.56 20.81 -20.42
C PRO A 240 -17.02 22.22 -20.66
N SER A 241 -16.26 22.39 -21.76
CA SER A 241 -15.52 23.62 -22.11
C SER A 241 -16.37 24.84 -22.51
N SER A 242 -17.66 24.73 -22.49
CA SER A 242 -18.56 25.86 -22.82
C SER A 242 -18.86 26.77 -21.62
N SER A 243 -18.22 26.56 -20.48
CA SER A 243 -18.49 27.23 -19.21
C SER A 243 -17.22 27.87 -18.65
N ASP A 244 -17.38 28.97 -17.93
CA ASP A 244 -16.30 29.63 -17.18
C ASP A 244 -15.72 28.74 -16.06
N TYR A 245 -16.41 27.65 -15.72
CA TYR A 245 -16.07 26.69 -14.67
C TYR A 245 -15.75 25.30 -15.21
N GLU A 246 -15.22 25.20 -16.42
CA GLU A 246 -14.87 23.92 -17.02
C GLU A 246 -13.92 23.11 -16.12
N GLY A 247 -14.10 21.79 -16.05
CA GLY A 247 -13.21 20.96 -15.25
C GLY A 247 -13.80 19.63 -14.82
N LEU A 248 -12.98 18.92 -14.10
CA LEU A 248 -13.35 17.75 -13.32
C LEU A 248 -13.32 18.11 -11.84
N TYR A 249 -14.43 17.89 -11.17
CA TYR A 249 -14.58 18.09 -9.74
C TYR A 249 -14.82 16.77 -9.04
N VAL A 250 -14.23 16.60 -7.87
CA VAL A 250 -14.43 15.44 -7.00
C VAL A 250 -14.85 15.92 -5.63
N PHE A 251 -15.90 15.32 -5.12
CA PHE A 251 -16.47 15.63 -3.81
C PHE A 251 -16.44 14.41 -2.91
N ASN A 252 -16.33 14.60 -1.60
CA ASN A 252 -16.65 13.56 -0.63
C ASN A 252 -18.17 13.48 -0.50
N PHE A 253 -18.70 12.29 -0.41
CA PHE A 253 -20.09 12.01 -0.14
C PHE A 253 -20.23 11.20 1.16
N ASN A 254 -21.04 11.70 2.07
CA ASN A 254 -21.39 10.98 3.27
C ASN A 254 -22.73 10.26 3.06
N ASN A 255 -22.68 8.95 2.78
CA ASN A 255 -23.87 8.17 2.46
C ASN A 255 -24.78 7.86 3.65
N SER A 256 -24.42 8.25 4.88
CA SER A 256 -25.31 8.18 6.03
C SER A 256 -26.12 9.46 6.23
N THR A 257 -25.62 10.60 5.78
CA THR A 257 -26.26 11.90 6.00
C THR A 257 -26.70 12.61 4.72
N GLY A 258 -26.23 12.14 3.54
CA GLY A 258 -26.47 12.77 2.25
C GLY A 258 -25.63 14.03 1.99
N LEU A 259 -24.70 14.39 2.89
CA LEU A 259 -23.86 15.58 2.77
C LEU A 259 -22.74 15.39 1.74
N ILE A 260 -22.52 16.47 0.96
CA ILE A 260 -21.46 16.57 -0.05
C ILE A 260 -20.50 17.67 0.36
N THR A 261 -19.19 17.39 0.31
CA THR A 261 -18.13 18.37 0.57
C THR A 261 -17.05 18.29 -0.50
N GLU A 262 -16.39 19.39 -0.77
CA GLU A 262 -15.32 19.46 -1.77
C GLU A 262 -14.13 18.59 -1.41
N LYS A 263 -13.49 18.03 -2.44
CA LYS A 263 -12.28 17.25 -2.28
C LYS A 263 -11.19 17.68 -3.25
N PHE A 264 -11.42 17.55 -4.56
CA PHE A 264 -10.43 17.88 -5.60
C PHE A 264 -11.08 18.59 -6.79
N ALA A 265 -10.27 19.37 -7.51
CA ALA A 265 -10.65 19.95 -8.79
C ALA A 265 -9.45 20.02 -9.75
N ASP A 266 -9.70 19.70 -11.03
CA ASP A 266 -8.80 19.97 -12.15
C ASP A 266 -9.54 20.83 -13.17
N THR A 267 -9.31 22.16 -13.09
CA THR A 267 -9.96 23.19 -13.92
C THR A 267 -9.11 23.62 -15.12
N ASN A 268 -7.98 22.99 -15.37
CA ASN A 268 -7.01 23.37 -16.43
C ASN A 268 -7.27 22.65 -17.77
N ALA A 269 -8.51 22.45 -18.15
CA ALA A 269 -8.81 21.69 -19.36
C ALA A 269 -9.61 22.51 -20.37
N ASN A 270 -8.94 23.12 -21.35
CA ASN A 270 -9.56 23.67 -22.55
C ASN A 270 -10.04 22.55 -23.51
N GLU A 271 -10.83 21.59 -23.00
CA GLU A 271 -11.26 20.42 -23.77
C GLU A 271 -12.71 20.07 -23.53
N ASN A 272 -13.41 19.67 -24.59
CA ASN A 272 -14.78 19.23 -24.50
C ASN A 272 -14.89 17.90 -23.76
N GLN A 273 -14.96 17.95 -22.42
CA GLN A 273 -15.04 16.81 -21.54
C GLN A 273 -16.50 16.41 -21.30
N TYR A 274 -16.75 15.09 -21.19
CA TYR A 274 -18.12 14.58 -21.07
C TYR A 274 -18.27 13.45 -20.05
N GLY A 275 -17.58 12.34 -20.24
CA GLY A 275 -17.71 11.13 -19.43
C GLY A 275 -16.76 11.08 -18.25
N THR A 276 -17.21 10.42 -17.19
CA THR A 276 -16.38 10.10 -16.01
C THR A 276 -16.79 8.76 -15.43
N ALA A 277 -15.84 8.03 -14.85
CA ALA A 277 -16.10 6.77 -14.14
C ALA A 277 -15.00 6.47 -13.13
N PHE A 278 -15.36 5.92 -11.98
CA PHE A 278 -14.41 5.39 -11.00
C PHE A 278 -14.05 3.94 -11.33
N SER A 279 -12.85 3.54 -10.95
CA SER A 279 -12.42 2.14 -10.94
C SER A 279 -13.19 1.33 -9.89
N PRO A 280 -13.28 -0.02 -10.03
CA PRO A 280 -13.94 -0.89 -9.06
C PRO A 280 -13.45 -0.73 -7.61
N ASN A 281 -12.15 -0.44 -7.42
CA ASN A 281 -11.55 -0.23 -6.09
C ASN A 281 -11.69 1.20 -5.56
N SER A 282 -12.41 2.08 -6.28
CA SER A 282 -12.65 3.48 -5.91
C SER A 282 -11.40 4.37 -5.77
N LYS A 283 -10.24 3.92 -6.25
CA LYS A 283 -8.96 4.65 -6.09
C LYS A 283 -8.54 5.39 -7.35
N VAL A 284 -9.06 5.01 -8.50
CA VAL A 284 -8.72 5.61 -9.79
C VAL A 284 -9.96 6.23 -10.41
N LEU A 285 -9.83 7.46 -10.89
CA LEU A 285 -10.90 8.17 -11.58
C LEU A 285 -10.50 8.41 -13.04
N TYR A 286 -11.41 8.14 -13.94
CA TYR A 286 -11.26 8.37 -15.37
C TYR A 286 -12.16 9.51 -15.84
N LYS A 287 -11.69 10.27 -16.81
CA LYS A 287 -12.43 11.31 -17.53
C LYS A 287 -12.10 11.22 -19.02
N CYS A 288 -13.07 11.39 -19.88
CA CYS A 288 -12.81 11.53 -21.31
C CYS A 288 -13.11 12.95 -21.83
N ALA A 289 -12.33 13.39 -22.82
CA ALA A 289 -12.49 14.65 -23.51
C ALA A 289 -11.97 14.53 -24.95
N GLY A 290 -12.85 14.70 -25.92
CA GLY A 290 -12.50 14.59 -27.35
C GLY A 290 -11.97 13.20 -27.71
N SER A 291 -10.67 13.07 -27.96
CA SER A 291 -9.96 11.79 -28.22
C SER A 291 -9.06 11.37 -27.05
N ARG A 292 -9.16 12.03 -25.91
CA ARG A 292 -8.29 11.78 -24.77
C ARG A 292 -9.06 11.15 -23.61
N ILE A 293 -8.38 10.23 -22.91
CA ILE A 293 -8.79 9.68 -21.63
C ILE A 293 -7.78 10.16 -20.60
N TYR A 294 -8.27 10.74 -19.54
CA TYR A 294 -7.50 11.17 -18.39
C TYR A 294 -7.73 10.21 -17.25
N GLN A 295 -6.67 9.88 -16.54
CA GLN A 295 -6.68 9.05 -15.36
C GLN A 295 -6.10 9.83 -14.19
N TYR A 296 -6.71 9.70 -13.02
CA TYR A 296 -6.29 10.36 -11.78
C TYR A 296 -6.29 9.38 -10.61
N ASP A 297 -5.35 9.54 -9.69
CA ASP A 297 -5.36 8.85 -8.40
C ASP A 297 -6.15 9.67 -7.38
N VAL A 298 -7.33 9.19 -6.99
CA VAL A 298 -8.20 9.84 -6.01
C VAL A 298 -7.91 9.43 -4.56
N SER A 299 -6.94 8.55 -4.34
CA SER A 299 -6.45 8.17 -3.01
C SER A 299 -5.47 9.17 -2.42
N THR A 300 -5.03 10.15 -3.21
CA THR A 300 -4.18 11.28 -2.79
C THR A 300 -4.88 12.14 -1.74
N THR A 301 -4.08 12.92 -0.99
CA THR A 301 -4.60 13.75 0.10
C THR A 301 -4.71 15.22 -0.23
N THR A 302 -3.97 15.71 -1.23
CA THR A 302 -3.98 17.12 -1.64
C THR A 302 -4.43 17.28 -3.09
N ASN A 303 -4.95 18.46 -3.43
CA ASN A 303 -5.34 18.78 -4.81
C ASN A 303 -4.14 18.80 -5.75
N ASN A 304 -2.98 19.24 -5.27
CA ASN A 304 -1.75 19.25 -6.08
C ASN A 304 -1.30 17.83 -6.46
N ASP A 305 -1.36 16.88 -5.52
CA ASP A 305 -1.01 15.49 -5.77
C ASP A 305 -2.03 14.84 -6.72
N PHE A 306 -3.32 15.16 -6.57
CA PHE A 306 -4.38 14.74 -7.47
C PHE A 306 -4.11 15.19 -8.91
N ILE A 307 -3.81 16.47 -9.12
CA ILE A 307 -3.47 17.01 -10.44
C ILE A 307 -2.15 16.40 -10.97
N ALA A 308 -1.14 16.24 -10.11
CA ALA A 308 0.15 15.66 -10.48
C ALA A 308 0.06 14.18 -10.89
N SER A 309 -0.95 13.46 -10.38
CA SER A 309 -1.19 12.05 -10.74
C SER A 309 -1.79 11.86 -12.14
N LYS A 310 -2.18 12.96 -12.81
CA LYS A 310 -2.87 12.94 -14.11
C LYS A 310 -2.03 12.24 -15.18
N THR A 311 -2.57 11.17 -15.74
CA THR A 311 -2.04 10.48 -16.92
C THR A 311 -3.01 10.63 -18.09
N ILE A 312 -2.48 10.74 -19.32
CA ILE A 312 -3.27 10.98 -20.52
C ILE A 312 -3.04 9.84 -21.51
N PHE A 313 -4.13 9.27 -22.00
CA PHE A 313 -4.14 8.28 -23.08
C PHE A 313 -4.82 8.86 -24.30
N ILE A 314 -4.29 8.60 -25.47
CA ILE A 314 -4.87 9.05 -26.73
C ILE A 314 -5.62 7.89 -27.37
N SER A 315 -6.92 8.06 -27.60
CA SER A 315 -7.71 7.12 -28.40
C SER A 315 -7.37 7.25 -29.89
N SER A 316 -7.39 6.15 -30.61
CA SER A 316 -7.30 6.14 -32.07
C SER A 316 -8.51 6.81 -32.73
N THR A 317 -9.55 7.10 -31.96
CA THR A 317 -10.82 7.67 -32.41
C THR A 317 -11.18 8.89 -31.59
N SER A 318 -11.79 9.89 -32.22
CA SER A 318 -12.32 11.10 -31.57
C SER A 318 -13.77 10.89 -31.13
N GLY A 319 -14.27 11.81 -30.28
CA GLY A 319 -15.67 11.86 -29.88
C GLY A 319 -16.00 10.89 -28.74
N LEU A 320 -15.08 10.64 -27.83
CA LEU A 320 -15.36 9.89 -26.60
C LEU A 320 -16.38 10.64 -25.76
N GLN A 321 -17.42 9.92 -25.29
CA GLN A 321 -18.55 10.45 -24.55
C GLN A 321 -18.72 9.72 -23.21
N SER A 322 -19.90 9.22 -22.88
CA SER A 322 -20.20 8.57 -21.59
C SER A 322 -19.23 7.46 -21.23
N MET A 323 -18.91 7.38 -19.95
CA MET A 323 -18.18 6.28 -19.35
C MET A 323 -19.06 5.55 -18.32
N GLN A 324 -19.00 4.23 -18.30
CA GLN A 324 -19.75 3.42 -17.35
C GLN A 324 -18.92 2.23 -16.86
N LEU A 325 -18.81 2.09 -15.56
CA LEU A 325 -18.32 0.87 -14.92
C LEU A 325 -19.37 -0.23 -15.09
N ALA A 326 -18.95 -1.38 -15.58
CA ALA A 326 -19.82 -2.52 -15.86
C ALA A 326 -19.67 -3.63 -14.80
N PRO A 327 -20.63 -4.59 -14.77
CA PRO A 327 -20.60 -5.71 -13.83
C PRO A 327 -19.34 -6.60 -13.95
N ASP A 328 -18.71 -6.67 -15.11
CA ASP A 328 -17.44 -7.40 -15.33
C ASP A 328 -16.20 -6.67 -14.77
N GLY A 329 -16.39 -5.54 -14.07
CA GLY A 329 -15.34 -4.75 -13.47
C GLY A 329 -14.52 -3.88 -14.44
N LYS A 330 -14.93 -3.79 -15.70
CA LYS A 330 -14.29 -2.94 -16.71
C LYS A 330 -15.08 -1.64 -16.91
N ILE A 331 -14.41 -0.63 -17.49
CA ILE A 331 -15.07 0.63 -17.84
C ILE A 331 -15.28 0.66 -19.35
N TYR A 332 -16.54 0.82 -19.76
CA TYR A 332 -16.96 0.97 -21.14
C TYR A 332 -17.12 2.44 -21.50
N ILE A 333 -16.77 2.79 -22.74
CA ILE A 333 -16.74 4.19 -23.21
C ILE A 333 -17.55 4.30 -24.49
N ALA A 334 -18.57 5.15 -24.47
CA ALA A 334 -19.40 5.47 -25.62
C ALA A 334 -18.61 6.24 -26.67
N ARG A 335 -18.88 5.91 -27.92
CA ARG A 335 -18.23 6.50 -29.10
C ARG A 335 -19.25 6.68 -30.19
N PRO A 336 -19.90 7.84 -30.28
CA PRO A 336 -20.84 8.11 -31.35
C PRO A 336 -20.08 8.23 -32.68
N ILE A 337 -20.36 7.36 -33.61
CA ILE A 337 -19.83 7.44 -34.98
C ILE A 337 -20.99 7.77 -35.92
N LEU A 338 -20.92 8.95 -36.49
CA LEU A 338 -21.91 9.44 -37.46
C LEU A 338 -21.78 8.82 -38.85
N SER A 339 -20.79 7.98 -39.09
CA SER A 339 -20.56 7.32 -40.40
C SER A 339 -20.15 5.85 -40.29
N SER A 340 -21.06 5.03 -40.70
CA SER A 340 -20.95 3.77 -41.49
C SER A 340 -20.20 2.56 -40.98
N SER A 341 -19.58 2.39 -39.81
CA SER A 341 -18.89 1.10 -39.70
C SER A 341 -18.64 0.47 -38.32
N SER A 342 -18.81 1.05 -37.20
CA SER A 342 -18.59 0.22 -36.01
C SER A 342 -19.43 0.59 -34.82
N GLY A 343 -20.47 -0.18 -34.62
CA GLY A 343 -21.11 -0.32 -33.33
C GLY A 343 -20.15 -0.97 -32.33
N ARG A 344 -19.13 -0.22 -31.90
CA ARG A 344 -18.15 -0.73 -30.93
C ARG A 344 -17.91 0.28 -29.82
N LEU A 345 -17.70 -0.23 -28.61
CA LEU A 345 -17.31 0.59 -27.44
C LEU A 345 -15.82 0.48 -27.18
N GLY A 346 -15.24 1.57 -26.65
CA GLY A 346 -13.94 1.52 -26.00
C GLY A 346 -14.03 0.80 -24.66
N VAL A 347 -12.95 0.14 -24.24
CA VAL A 347 -12.90 -0.60 -22.97
C VAL A 347 -11.59 -0.36 -22.25
N ILE A 348 -11.67 0.00 -20.97
CA ILE A 348 -10.54 -0.04 -20.04
C ILE A 348 -10.62 -1.38 -19.30
N ASN A 349 -9.67 -2.29 -19.59
CA ASN A 349 -9.72 -3.67 -19.10
C ASN A 349 -9.28 -3.84 -17.64
N ASN A 350 -8.33 -3.02 -17.19
CA ASN A 350 -7.75 -3.09 -15.84
C ASN A 350 -7.89 -1.72 -15.13
N PRO A 351 -9.11 -1.23 -14.86
CA PRO A 351 -9.31 0.14 -14.41
C PRO A 351 -8.74 0.45 -13.02
N ASN A 352 -8.35 -0.55 -12.24
CA ASN A 352 -7.70 -0.37 -10.95
C ASN A 352 -6.21 -0.01 -11.04
N VAL A 353 -5.62 -0.08 -12.24
CA VAL A 353 -4.18 0.08 -12.46
C VAL A 353 -3.89 1.46 -13.05
N LEU A 354 -2.92 2.16 -12.46
CA LEU A 354 -2.45 3.44 -12.96
C LEU A 354 -1.52 3.26 -14.19
N GLY A 355 -1.54 4.24 -15.08
CA GLY A 355 -0.72 4.27 -16.29
C GLY A 355 -1.23 3.34 -17.40
N GLU A 356 -0.39 3.07 -18.39
CA GLU A 356 -0.74 2.31 -19.60
C GLU A 356 -1.20 0.88 -19.34
N ASN A 357 -0.83 0.30 -18.20
CA ASN A 357 -1.24 -1.03 -17.78
C ASN A 357 -2.74 -1.13 -17.43
N CYS A 358 -3.47 0.00 -17.38
CA CYS A 358 -4.94 -0.02 -17.34
C CYS A 358 -5.55 -0.67 -18.60
N ASN A 359 -4.75 -0.84 -19.66
CA ASN A 359 -5.09 -1.55 -20.89
C ASN A 359 -6.37 -1.03 -21.55
N TYR A 360 -6.35 0.23 -21.97
CA TYR A 360 -7.41 0.81 -22.77
C TYR A 360 -7.34 0.33 -24.22
N VAL A 361 -8.46 -0.18 -24.74
CA VAL A 361 -8.62 -0.58 -26.13
C VAL A 361 -9.80 0.17 -26.75
N SER A 362 -9.56 0.93 -27.81
CA SER A 362 -10.52 1.91 -28.35
C SER A 362 -11.76 1.32 -29.03
N GLU A 363 -11.70 0.09 -29.53
CA GLU A 363 -12.79 -0.57 -30.28
C GLU A 363 -12.93 -2.05 -29.91
N GLN A 364 -12.97 -2.35 -28.63
CA GLN A 364 -12.94 -3.73 -28.18
C GLN A 364 -14.31 -4.39 -28.22
N GLN A 365 -15.34 -3.74 -27.65
CA GLN A 365 -16.65 -4.37 -27.47
C GLN A 365 -17.54 -4.18 -28.70
N ASP A 366 -17.85 -5.26 -29.39
CA ASP A 366 -18.78 -5.29 -30.49
C ASP A 366 -20.24 -5.18 -30.02
N LEU A 367 -21.06 -4.46 -30.79
CA LEU A 367 -22.49 -4.28 -30.54
C LEU A 367 -23.36 -5.04 -31.57
N GLY A 368 -22.79 -5.95 -32.34
CA GLY A 368 -23.51 -6.78 -33.30
C GLY A 368 -24.17 -6.00 -34.43
N GLY A 369 -23.53 -4.91 -34.89
CA GLY A 369 -24.06 -4.04 -35.93
C GLY A 369 -25.08 -3.02 -35.45
N ARG A 370 -25.33 -2.89 -34.14
CA ARG A 370 -26.10 -1.83 -33.51
C ARG A 370 -25.22 -0.65 -33.16
N PHE A 371 -25.79 0.52 -32.89
CA PHE A 371 -25.04 1.76 -32.75
C PHE A 371 -25.17 2.34 -31.34
N CYS A 372 -24.02 2.64 -30.73
CA CYS A 372 -23.95 3.51 -29.58
C CYS A 372 -24.02 4.98 -30.05
N LEU A 373 -24.73 5.79 -29.29
CA LEU A 373 -24.67 7.25 -29.38
C LEU A 373 -23.84 7.79 -28.22
N ALA A 374 -24.12 9.00 -27.72
CA ALA A 374 -23.31 9.62 -26.68
C ALA A 374 -23.45 8.95 -25.30
N GLY A 375 -24.55 8.27 -25.02
CA GLY A 375 -24.87 7.73 -23.70
C GLY A 375 -24.69 6.23 -23.53
N LEU A 376 -24.39 5.86 -22.29
CA LEU A 376 -24.48 4.50 -21.73
C LEU A 376 -25.48 4.50 -20.58
N PRO A 377 -26.06 3.35 -20.21
CA PRO A 377 -27.07 3.30 -19.17
C PRO A 377 -26.56 3.85 -17.84
N ASN A 378 -27.35 4.70 -17.21
CA ASN A 378 -27.11 5.19 -15.87
C ASN A 378 -27.49 4.12 -14.86
N GLN A 379 -26.53 3.25 -14.52
CA GLN A 379 -26.74 2.08 -13.69
C GLN A 379 -26.54 2.40 -12.21
N LEU A 380 -27.34 1.77 -11.38
CA LEU A 380 -27.14 1.70 -9.96
C LEU A 380 -26.12 0.60 -9.67
N ASN A 381 -24.90 1.00 -9.26
CA ASN A 381 -23.88 0.07 -8.82
C ASN A 381 -24.17 -0.34 -7.38
N ASN A 382 -24.11 -1.65 -7.06
CA ASN A 382 -24.26 -2.21 -5.71
C ASN A 382 -25.67 -2.16 -5.08
N LEU A 383 -26.68 -2.63 -5.79
CA LEU A 383 -27.88 -3.12 -5.12
C LEU A 383 -27.49 -4.28 -4.21
N LYS A 384 -27.88 -4.24 -2.93
CA LYS A 384 -27.46 -5.27 -1.99
C LYS A 384 -28.08 -6.64 -2.27
N PRO A 385 -27.29 -7.68 -2.03
CA PRO A 385 -27.57 -9.00 -2.54
C PRO A 385 -28.63 -9.76 -1.73
N HIS A 386 -29.15 -10.75 -2.39
CA HIS A 386 -29.84 -11.86 -1.78
C HIS A 386 -28.98 -12.56 -0.76
N ASN A 387 -29.60 -12.95 0.35
CA ASN A 387 -28.99 -13.81 1.32
C ASN A 387 -29.45 -15.25 1.04
N GLY A 388 -28.55 -16.12 0.61
CA GLY A 388 -28.76 -17.55 0.63
C GLY A 388 -28.39 -18.15 2.00
N ILE A 389 -29.03 -19.24 2.39
CA ILE A 389 -28.55 -20.03 3.53
C ILE A 389 -27.32 -20.81 3.09
N VAL A 390 -26.20 -20.57 3.75
CA VAL A 390 -24.94 -21.29 3.54
C VAL A 390 -24.74 -22.28 4.67
N ILE A 391 -24.41 -23.53 4.33
CA ILE A 391 -23.90 -24.50 5.28
C ILE A 391 -22.40 -24.32 5.36
N GLU A 392 -21.92 -23.69 6.43
CA GLU A 392 -20.49 -23.49 6.66
C GLU A 392 -19.81 -24.79 7.05
N ASN A 393 -20.51 -25.62 7.82
CA ASN A 393 -19.98 -26.90 8.26
C ASN A 393 -21.08 -27.91 8.52
N GLU A 394 -20.91 -29.13 8.00
CA GLU A 394 -21.79 -30.28 8.27
C GLU A 394 -21.08 -31.16 9.31
N LEU A 395 -21.64 -31.20 10.49
CA LEU A 395 -21.18 -32.00 11.64
C LEU A 395 -22.02 -33.25 11.77
N CYS A 396 -21.55 -34.27 12.49
CA CYS A 396 -22.27 -35.55 12.63
C CYS A 396 -23.74 -35.41 13.02
N ASN A 397 -24.03 -34.55 13.97
CA ASN A 397 -25.39 -34.39 14.50
C ASN A 397 -25.81 -32.93 14.51
N SER A 398 -25.12 -32.07 13.74
CA SER A 398 -25.46 -30.66 13.70
C SER A 398 -24.93 -29.99 12.42
N LEU A 399 -25.52 -28.85 12.08
CA LEU A 399 -25.15 -27.98 10.98
C LEU A 399 -24.74 -26.63 11.52
N GLN A 400 -23.60 -26.16 11.11
CA GLN A 400 -23.24 -24.76 11.29
C GLN A 400 -23.69 -23.97 10.05
N LEU A 401 -24.48 -22.94 10.28
CA LEU A 401 -25.15 -22.19 9.24
C LEU A 401 -24.78 -20.72 9.28
N ALA A 402 -24.81 -20.08 8.11
CA ALA A 402 -24.73 -18.63 7.98
C ALA A 402 -25.65 -18.16 6.85
N LEU A 403 -25.84 -16.86 6.75
CA LEU A 403 -26.34 -16.21 5.56
C LEU A 403 -25.16 -15.64 4.76
N GLU A 404 -25.23 -15.70 3.43
CA GLU A 404 -24.19 -15.17 2.53
C GLU A 404 -23.85 -13.72 2.83
N ASN A 405 -24.85 -12.91 3.21
CA ASN A 405 -24.67 -11.52 3.63
C ASN A 405 -25.49 -11.23 4.88
N ASN A 406 -24.83 -10.87 5.94
CA ASN A 406 -25.44 -10.61 7.25
C ASN A 406 -25.30 -9.17 7.74
N ASN A 407 -25.02 -8.22 6.83
CA ASN A 407 -24.95 -6.81 7.17
C ASN A 407 -26.33 -6.23 7.48
N ASN A 408 -26.43 -5.47 8.56
CA ASN A 408 -27.64 -4.75 9.00
C ASN A 408 -28.86 -5.63 9.32
N ILE A 409 -28.66 -6.89 9.70
CA ILE A 409 -29.71 -7.75 10.22
C ILE A 409 -29.81 -7.52 11.74
N LEU A 410 -31.00 -7.17 12.19
CA LEU A 410 -31.28 -6.90 13.60
C LEU A 410 -31.57 -8.19 14.39
N ASN A 411 -32.30 -9.11 13.78
CA ASN A 411 -32.70 -10.36 14.41
C ASN A 411 -32.67 -11.51 13.41
N TYR A 412 -32.29 -12.68 13.91
CA TYR A 412 -32.34 -13.94 13.22
C TYR A 412 -33.34 -14.87 13.94
N ASN A 413 -34.04 -15.70 13.19
CA ASN A 413 -34.84 -16.82 13.72
C ASN A 413 -34.63 -18.01 12.80
N TRP A 414 -33.75 -18.90 13.21
CA TRP A 414 -33.44 -20.12 12.50
C TRP A 414 -34.29 -21.25 12.97
N GLY A 415 -34.72 -22.11 12.04
CA GLY A 415 -35.48 -23.33 12.32
C GLY A 415 -35.02 -24.48 11.43
N LEU A 416 -34.96 -25.65 12.00
CA LEU A 416 -34.79 -26.93 11.31
C LEU A 416 -36.04 -27.78 11.51
N ALA A 417 -36.64 -28.27 10.43
CA ALA A 417 -37.80 -29.12 10.45
C ALA A 417 -37.63 -30.32 9.51
N TYR A 418 -38.34 -31.39 9.75
CA TYR A 418 -38.44 -32.48 8.74
C TYR A 418 -39.23 -32.02 7.52
N VAL A 419 -38.83 -32.46 6.33
CA VAL A 419 -39.58 -32.18 5.09
C VAL A 419 -41.03 -32.70 5.18
N THR A 420 -41.23 -33.79 5.87
CA THR A 420 -42.57 -34.39 6.11
C THR A 420 -43.45 -33.59 7.07
N ASN A 421 -42.85 -32.67 7.88
CA ASN A 421 -43.60 -31.82 8.81
C ASN A 421 -42.90 -30.44 8.91
N PRO A 422 -42.96 -29.59 7.89
CA PRO A 422 -42.20 -28.37 7.81
C PRO A 422 -42.65 -27.26 8.76
N GLN A 423 -43.80 -27.41 9.40
CA GLN A 423 -44.35 -26.42 10.33
C GLN A 423 -43.88 -26.62 11.78
N THR A 424 -43.18 -27.73 12.09
CA THR A 424 -42.74 -28.04 13.44
C THR A 424 -41.22 -28.07 13.49
N PHE A 425 -40.62 -27.03 14.08
CA PHE A 425 -39.16 -26.96 14.24
C PHE A 425 -38.69 -27.92 15.34
N ILE A 426 -37.65 -28.69 15.01
CA ILE A 426 -36.97 -29.63 15.91
C ILE A 426 -35.69 -29.04 16.51
N SER A 427 -35.16 -27.98 15.90
CA SER A 427 -34.06 -27.23 16.41
C SER A 427 -34.23 -25.76 15.98
N THR A 428 -33.94 -24.80 16.87
CA THR A 428 -34.07 -23.36 16.59
C THR A 428 -32.90 -22.60 17.17
N SER A 429 -32.57 -21.43 16.58
CA SER A 429 -31.57 -20.50 17.12
C SER A 429 -31.89 -19.07 16.68
N PHE A 430 -31.38 -18.10 17.45
CA PHE A 430 -31.45 -16.66 17.14
C PHE A 430 -30.06 -16.03 16.88
N GLU A 431 -29.03 -16.86 16.81
CA GLU A 431 -27.66 -16.40 16.54
C GLU A 431 -27.44 -16.11 15.05
N ALA A 432 -26.49 -15.27 14.71
CA ALA A 432 -26.13 -14.93 13.35
C ALA A 432 -25.56 -16.15 12.59
N THR A 433 -24.80 -16.98 13.28
CA THR A 433 -24.17 -18.21 12.74
C THR A 433 -24.48 -19.40 13.68
N PRO A 434 -25.69 -19.95 13.61
CA PRO A 434 -26.11 -20.97 14.55
C PRO A 434 -25.53 -22.34 14.24
N THR A 435 -25.50 -23.18 15.28
CA THR A 435 -25.33 -24.61 15.13
C THR A 435 -26.66 -25.30 15.45
N LEU A 436 -27.33 -25.86 14.44
CA LEU A 436 -28.59 -26.58 14.61
C LEU A 436 -28.35 -28.08 14.69
N ASN A 437 -29.01 -28.74 15.65
CA ASN A 437 -28.88 -30.20 15.84
C ASN A 437 -29.69 -30.98 14.78
N ILE A 438 -29.07 -32.00 14.17
CA ILE A 438 -29.67 -32.96 13.24
C ILE A 438 -29.88 -34.25 14.01
N PRO A 439 -31.13 -34.63 14.37
CA PRO A 439 -31.37 -35.81 15.17
C PRO A 439 -31.29 -37.14 14.39
N ASN A 440 -31.52 -37.13 13.07
CA ASN A 440 -31.51 -38.32 12.24
C ASN A 440 -30.87 -38.05 10.88
N GLN A 441 -29.79 -38.77 10.56
CA GLN A 441 -29.04 -38.57 9.34
C GLN A 441 -29.67 -39.22 8.10
N ASN A 442 -30.71 -39.99 8.26
CA ASN A 442 -31.42 -40.67 7.16
C ASN A 442 -32.67 -39.90 6.70
N GLU A 443 -32.94 -38.74 7.27
CA GLU A 443 -34.09 -37.91 6.95
C GLU A 443 -33.68 -36.66 6.17
N GLN A 444 -34.62 -36.09 5.44
CA GLN A 444 -34.46 -34.81 4.79
C GLN A 444 -35.03 -33.68 5.64
N TYR A 445 -34.40 -32.55 5.60
CA TYR A 445 -34.74 -31.38 6.41
C TYR A 445 -35.00 -30.16 5.58
N ILE A 446 -35.88 -29.30 6.06
CA ILE A 446 -36.00 -27.89 5.64
C ILE A 446 -35.35 -27.04 6.71
N ILE A 447 -34.35 -26.26 6.32
CA ILE A 447 -33.73 -25.22 7.12
C ILE A 447 -34.42 -23.93 6.75
N THR A 448 -34.90 -23.19 7.75
CA THR A 448 -35.47 -21.86 7.55
C THR A 448 -34.65 -20.81 8.34
N CYS A 449 -34.53 -19.62 7.78
CA CYS A 449 -33.99 -18.45 8.50
C CYS A 449 -34.90 -17.27 8.25
N THR A 450 -35.62 -16.84 9.25
CA THR A 450 -36.37 -15.58 9.21
C THR A 450 -35.50 -14.48 9.78
N ILE A 451 -35.26 -13.45 9.00
CA ILE A 451 -34.51 -12.26 9.43
C ILE A 451 -35.43 -11.04 9.53
N VAL A 452 -35.05 -10.15 10.43
CA VAL A 452 -35.61 -8.80 10.52
C VAL A 452 -34.45 -7.84 10.40
N SER A 453 -34.48 -6.97 9.38
CA SER A 453 -33.60 -5.84 9.22
C SER A 453 -34.36 -4.53 9.53
N GLU A 454 -33.69 -3.40 9.46
CA GLU A 454 -34.37 -2.10 9.63
C GLU A 454 -35.43 -1.84 8.54
N CYS A 455 -35.38 -2.54 7.41
CA CYS A 455 -36.20 -2.23 6.22
C CYS A 455 -37.13 -3.35 5.78
N TYR A 456 -36.87 -4.59 6.13
CA TYR A 456 -37.65 -5.74 5.69
C TYR A 456 -37.55 -6.92 6.65
N SER A 457 -38.55 -7.78 6.61
CA SER A 457 -38.50 -9.12 7.20
C SER A 457 -38.59 -10.16 6.08
N ASN A 458 -37.77 -11.16 6.13
CA ASN A 458 -37.78 -12.24 5.13
C ASN A 458 -37.49 -13.61 5.71
N THR A 459 -37.99 -14.65 5.06
CA THR A 459 -37.73 -16.04 5.43
C THR A 459 -37.05 -16.76 4.26
N TYR A 460 -35.83 -17.22 4.49
CA TYR A 460 -35.08 -18.07 3.57
C TYR A 460 -35.34 -19.53 3.88
N GLN A 461 -35.26 -20.38 2.87
CA GLN A 461 -35.40 -21.83 3.03
C GLN A 461 -34.32 -22.55 2.24
N LEU A 462 -33.83 -23.66 2.81
CA LEU A 462 -32.88 -24.57 2.17
C LEU A 462 -33.31 -26.01 2.44
N LEU A 463 -33.44 -26.78 1.40
CA LEU A 463 -33.64 -28.24 1.49
C LEU A 463 -32.26 -28.88 1.76
N PHE A 464 -32.17 -29.67 2.81
CA PHE A 464 -30.95 -30.31 3.24
C PHE A 464 -31.13 -31.83 3.41
N SER A 465 -30.17 -32.56 2.87
CA SER A 465 -30.06 -34.02 3.06
C SER A 465 -28.72 -34.34 3.70
N PRO A 466 -28.66 -34.82 4.94
CA PRO A 466 -27.38 -35.13 5.60
C PRO A 466 -26.57 -36.16 4.82
N ARG A 467 -25.25 -36.01 4.81
CA ARG A 467 -24.34 -37.02 4.28
C ARG A 467 -24.14 -38.10 5.34
N ASN A 468 -24.34 -39.37 4.93
CA ASN A 468 -24.11 -40.52 5.84
C ASN A 468 -22.59 -40.64 6.08
N THR A 469 -22.08 -40.19 7.23
CA THR A 469 -20.65 -40.16 7.52
C THR A 469 -20.29 -41.24 8.54
N ASN A 470 -19.42 -42.18 8.15
CA ASN A 470 -18.72 -43.05 9.09
C ASN A 470 -17.78 -42.22 9.98
N LEU A 471 -17.61 -42.64 11.24
CA LEU A 471 -16.65 -42.02 12.17
C LEU A 471 -15.25 -42.00 11.54
N VAL A 472 -14.69 -40.81 11.45
CA VAL A 472 -13.37 -40.56 10.82
C VAL A 472 -12.31 -40.49 11.92
N ILE A 473 -11.15 -41.04 11.67
CA ILE A 473 -9.96 -40.80 12.51
C ILE A 473 -9.29 -39.53 11.95
N PRO A 474 -9.29 -38.41 12.73
CA PRO A 474 -8.65 -37.19 12.27
C PRO A 474 -7.17 -37.38 12.01
N SER A 475 -6.71 -36.93 10.85
CA SER A 475 -5.30 -36.89 10.48
C SER A 475 -4.83 -35.44 10.32
N PHE A 476 -3.53 -35.24 10.57
CA PHE A 476 -2.96 -33.91 10.57
C PHE A 476 -1.69 -33.87 9.75
N ASN A 477 -1.66 -33.00 8.75
CA ASN A 477 -0.44 -32.71 7.99
C ASN A 477 0.36 -31.67 8.76
N LEU A 478 1.11 -32.09 9.77
CA LEU A 478 2.06 -31.20 10.43
C LEU A 478 3.24 -30.94 9.51
N LEU A 479 3.64 -29.69 9.39
CA LEU A 479 4.85 -29.30 8.65
C LEU A 479 6.09 -29.95 9.25
N THR A 480 6.09 -30.14 10.56
CA THR A 480 7.09 -30.88 11.32
C THR A 480 6.49 -31.38 12.65
N ASN A 481 7.00 -32.50 13.12
CA ASN A 481 6.75 -33.03 14.47
C ASN A 481 7.98 -32.91 15.37
N THR A 482 9.01 -32.22 14.91
CA THR A 482 10.25 -32.02 15.64
C THR A 482 10.60 -30.54 15.63
N TYR A 483 10.82 -29.99 16.82
CA TYR A 483 11.21 -28.60 17.05
C TYR A 483 12.49 -28.52 17.86
N CYS A 484 13.15 -27.40 17.77
CA CYS A 484 14.28 -27.10 18.64
C CYS A 484 13.80 -26.43 19.95
N GLN A 485 14.59 -26.57 20.98
CA GLN A 485 14.31 -25.92 22.25
C GLN A 485 14.15 -24.39 22.08
N ASN A 486 13.10 -23.82 22.65
CA ASN A 486 12.71 -22.41 22.54
C ASN A 486 12.37 -21.95 21.11
N GLN A 487 12.27 -22.83 20.14
CA GLN A 487 11.75 -22.50 18.82
C GLN A 487 10.26 -22.16 18.93
N THR A 488 9.82 -21.14 18.21
CA THR A 488 8.40 -20.86 18.07
C THR A 488 7.75 -21.98 17.27
N PRO A 489 6.84 -22.78 17.88
CA PRO A 489 6.20 -23.87 17.16
C PRO A 489 5.10 -23.32 16.27
N ASN A 490 4.83 -24.05 15.18
CA ASN A 490 3.60 -23.84 14.45
C ASN A 490 2.40 -24.16 15.37
N PRO A 491 1.33 -23.37 15.32
CA PRO A 491 0.13 -23.69 16.10
C PRO A 491 -0.40 -25.05 15.65
N LEU A 492 -0.91 -25.81 16.63
CA LEU A 492 -1.59 -27.06 16.34
C LEU A 492 -2.85 -26.74 15.52
N PRO A 493 -3.07 -27.41 14.37
CA PRO A 493 -4.20 -27.11 13.53
C PRO A 493 -5.50 -27.45 14.26
N LEU A 494 -6.42 -26.50 14.33
CA LEU A 494 -7.73 -26.66 14.97
C LEU A 494 -8.70 -27.48 14.10
N THR A 495 -8.28 -27.84 12.89
CA THR A 495 -9.06 -28.64 11.92
C THR A 495 -8.15 -29.70 11.30
N SER A 496 -8.64 -30.93 11.24
CA SER A 496 -7.93 -32.06 10.60
C SER A 496 -7.97 -31.97 9.08
N VAL A 497 -7.21 -32.83 8.39
CA VAL A 497 -7.24 -32.95 6.91
C VAL A 497 -8.64 -33.30 6.40
N GLU A 498 -9.39 -34.05 7.16
CA GLU A 498 -10.76 -34.48 6.86
C GLU A 498 -11.80 -33.41 7.21
N GLY A 499 -11.37 -32.21 7.65
CA GLY A 499 -12.26 -31.10 8.00
C GLY A 499 -12.84 -31.17 9.41
N ILE A 500 -12.33 -32.03 10.28
CA ILE A 500 -12.81 -32.19 11.67
C ILE A 500 -12.24 -31.06 12.53
N ALA A 501 -13.11 -30.22 13.09
CA ALA A 501 -12.70 -29.19 14.03
C ALA A 501 -12.65 -29.75 15.45
N GLY A 502 -11.76 -29.23 16.29
CA GLY A 502 -11.60 -29.68 17.66
C GLY A 502 -10.57 -28.88 18.44
N THR A 503 -10.24 -29.40 19.61
CA THR A 503 -9.26 -28.78 20.53
C THR A 503 -8.15 -29.74 20.90
N TRP A 504 -6.99 -29.21 21.17
CA TRP A 504 -5.83 -29.98 21.59
C TRP A 504 -5.63 -29.92 23.10
N THR A 505 -5.17 -31.03 23.64
CA THR A 505 -4.71 -31.10 25.05
C THR A 505 -3.31 -31.78 25.05
N PRO A 506 -2.26 -31.03 25.44
CA PRO A 506 -2.18 -29.59 25.70
C PRO A 506 -2.56 -28.72 24.48
N THR A 507 -3.00 -27.49 24.69
CA THR A 507 -3.47 -26.58 23.64
C THR A 507 -2.35 -25.95 22.82
N ILE A 508 -1.14 -25.89 23.39
CA ILE A 508 0.05 -25.29 22.76
C ILE A 508 1.24 -26.24 22.91
N ILE A 509 2.11 -26.22 21.91
CA ILE A 509 3.36 -26.98 21.94
C ILE A 509 4.34 -26.27 22.88
N ASN A 510 4.76 -26.96 23.94
CA ASN A 510 5.78 -26.43 24.83
C ASN A 510 7.17 -26.83 24.35
N THR A 511 7.89 -25.89 23.78
CA THR A 511 9.24 -26.08 23.25
C THR A 511 10.35 -25.80 24.27
N THR A 512 10.02 -25.43 25.50
CA THR A 512 11.04 -25.14 26.53
C THR A 512 11.65 -26.41 27.15
N ILE A 513 10.92 -27.52 27.09
CA ILE A 513 11.32 -28.80 27.71
C ILE A 513 11.75 -29.76 26.62
N VAL A 514 13.00 -30.20 26.68
CA VAL A 514 13.55 -31.19 25.74
C VAL A 514 12.95 -32.59 26.02
N GLY A 515 12.59 -33.31 24.94
CA GLY A 515 11.97 -34.62 25.02
C GLY A 515 10.76 -34.76 24.11
N THR A 516 10.09 -35.90 24.14
CA THR A 516 8.88 -36.19 23.37
C THR A 516 7.65 -36.06 24.25
N SER A 517 6.63 -35.35 23.75
CA SER A 517 5.35 -35.14 24.44
C SER A 517 4.19 -35.49 23.52
N SER A 518 3.14 -36.06 24.09
CA SER A 518 1.92 -36.43 23.39
C SER A 518 0.89 -35.30 23.44
N TYR A 519 0.24 -35.00 22.31
CA TYR A 519 -0.84 -34.05 22.16
C TYR A 519 -2.07 -34.76 21.62
N THR A 520 -3.18 -34.65 22.33
CA THR A 520 -4.43 -35.32 21.99
C THR A 520 -5.42 -34.33 21.42
N PHE A 521 -5.87 -34.56 20.20
CA PHE A 521 -6.94 -33.81 19.55
C PHE A 521 -8.28 -34.40 19.97
N THR A 522 -9.16 -33.56 20.53
CA THR A 522 -10.53 -33.92 20.86
C THR A 522 -11.46 -33.19 19.89
N PRO A 523 -12.14 -33.91 18.98
CA PRO A 523 -13.14 -33.30 18.11
C PRO A 523 -14.19 -32.52 18.87
N SER A 524 -14.65 -31.41 18.32
CA SER A 524 -15.76 -30.63 18.86
C SER A 524 -17.04 -31.45 18.86
N GLN A 525 -17.95 -31.12 19.75
CA GLN A 525 -19.23 -31.82 19.86
C GLN A 525 -19.97 -31.76 18.51
N GLY A 526 -20.43 -32.91 18.04
CA GLY A 526 -21.11 -33.04 16.75
C GLY A 526 -20.21 -33.41 15.57
N GLN A 527 -18.92 -33.52 15.74
CA GLN A 527 -17.97 -34.00 14.72
C GLN A 527 -17.97 -35.54 14.67
N CYS A 528 -17.99 -36.13 13.44
CA CYS A 528 -17.97 -37.57 13.24
C CYS A 528 -16.57 -38.14 13.32
N ALA A 529 -15.87 -37.94 14.41
CA ALA A 529 -14.48 -38.33 14.49
C ALA A 529 -14.07 -38.88 15.86
N TYR A 530 -13.10 -39.78 15.86
CA TYR A 530 -12.41 -40.24 17.03
C TYR A 530 -11.40 -39.18 17.53
N GLN A 531 -10.99 -39.30 18.81
CA GLN A 531 -9.80 -38.58 19.27
C GLN A 531 -8.55 -39.09 18.54
N ALA A 532 -7.65 -38.20 18.24
CA ALA A 532 -6.35 -38.53 17.61
C ALA A 532 -5.21 -37.98 18.47
N THR A 533 -4.10 -38.73 18.53
CA THR A 533 -2.93 -38.32 19.32
C THR A 533 -1.73 -38.23 18.38
N ILE A 534 -0.95 -37.18 18.55
CA ILE A 534 0.34 -36.98 17.86
C ILE A 534 1.45 -36.81 18.88
N GLU A 535 2.66 -37.15 18.48
CA GLU A 535 3.86 -36.97 19.28
C GLU A 535 4.71 -35.85 18.69
N ILE A 536 5.17 -34.95 19.54
CA ILE A 536 6.05 -33.84 19.20
C ILE A 536 7.36 -34.01 20.00
N THR A 537 8.48 -33.98 19.30
CA THR A 537 9.81 -34.10 19.89
C THR A 537 10.51 -32.75 19.89
N ILE A 538 11.04 -32.38 21.07
CA ILE A 538 11.82 -31.15 21.25
C ILE A 538 13.30 -31.56 21.41
N LYS A 539 14.10 -31.13 20.49
CA LYS A 539 15.59 -31.33 20.52
C LYS A 539 16.24 -30.17 21.29
N PRO A 540 17.35 -30.42 21.98
CA PRO A 540 18.11 -29.35 22.61
C PRO A 540 18.66 -28.38 21.55
N ASN A 541 18.71 -27.10 21.92
CA ASN A 541 19.30 -26.07 21.07
C ASN A 541 20.84 -26.13 21.22
N ILE A 542 21.52 -26.31 20.10
CA ILE A 542 22.97 -26.36 20.05
C ILE A 542 23.50 -25.01 19.60
N LYS A 543 24.25 -24.36 20.46
CA LYS A 543 24.99 -23.14 20.15
C LYS A 543 26.44 -23.28 20.54
N ILE A 544 27.30 -22.91 19.65
CA ILE A 544 28.75 -22.87 19.90
C ILE A 544 29.16 -21.41 19.87
N ASP A 545 29.80 -20.95 20.93
CA ASP A 545 30.32 -19.60 20.96
C ASP A 545 31.84 -19.66 20.65
N PHE A 546 32.25 -19.01 19.59
CA PHE A 546 33.63 -18.87 19.18
C PHE A 546 34.20 -17.56 19.69
N GLN A 547 35.42 -17.57 20.17
CA GLN A 547 36.17 -16.37 20.52
C GLN A 547 36.82 -15.80 19.25
N ASP A 548 36.65 -14.54 19.02
CA ASP A 548 37.27 -13.85 17.89
C ASP A 548 38.79 -13.93 17.99
N THR A 549 39.47 -14.07 16.85
CA THR A 549 40.91 -14.23 16.77
C THR A 549 41.52 -13.08 16.00
N ILE A 550 42.50 -12.46 16.62
CA ILE A 550 43.30 -11.42 15.99
C ILE A 550 44.58 -12.05 15.45
N ILE A 551 44.91 -11.75 14.22
CA ILE A 551 46.10 -12.25 13.55
C ILE A 551 46.91 -11.12 12.94
N CYS A 552 48.21 -11.28 13.03
CA CYS A 552 49.16 -10.41 12.34
C CYS A 552 49.43 -10.93 10.92
N GLU A 553 49.91 -10.06 10.06
CA GLU A 553 50.35 -10.41 8.71
C GLU A 553 51.33 -11.60 8.72
N GLY A 554 51.08 -12.58 7.83
CA GLY A 554 51.91 -13.79 7.74
C GLY A 554 51.54 -14.91 8.72
N THR A 555 50.54 -14.72 9.57
CA THR A 555 50.08 -15.74 10.52
C THR A 555 49.22 -16.79 9.83
N THR A 556 49.41 -18.07 10.18
CA THR A 556 48.56 -19.17 9.74
C THR A 556 47.70 -19.68 10.90
N ILE A 557 46.40 -19.89 10.65
CA ILE A 557 45.46 -20.37 11.67
C ILE A 557 44.57 -21.49 11.10
N SER A 558 43.89 -22.21 11.97
CA SER A 558 42.87 -23.21 11.63
C SER A 558 41.52 -22.81 12.24
N PHE A 559 40.45 -23.39 11.72
CA PHE A 559 39.14 -23.21 12.33
C PHE A 559 39.13 -23.70 13.78
N PRO A 560 38.39 -22.99 14.65
CA PRO A 560 38.30 -23.40 16.05
C PRO A 560 37.54 -24.73 16.20
N SER A 561 37.75 -25.40 17.33
CA SER A 561 37.07 -26.66 17.63
C SER A 561 35.56 -26.47 17.75
N THR A 562 34.81 -27.35 17.15
CA THR A 562 33.34 -27.39 17.19
C THR A 562 32.80 -28.27 18.31
N ASN A 563 33.65 -28.75 19.21
CA ASN A 563 33.29 -29.61 20.34
C ASN A 563 32.50 -30.88 19.95
N GLY A 564 32.78 -31.42 18.76
CA GLY A 564 32.10 -32.61 18.25
C GLY A 564 30.75 -32.38 17.57
N VAL A 565 30.38 -31.14 17.35
CA VAL A 565 29.18 -30.80 16.56
C VAL A 565 29.55 -30.81 15.08
N ASP A 566 28.89 -31.66 14.31
CA ASP A 566 29.03 -31.69 12.86
C ASP A 566 28.42 -30.46 12.20
N GLY A 567 29.14 -29.89 11.27
CA GLY A 567 28.69 -28.68 10.58
C GLY A 567 29.62 -28.25 9.46
N THR A 568 29.30 -27.13 8.85
CA THR A 568 30.07 -26.56 7.76
C THR A 568 30.48 -25.13 8.06
N TRP A 569 31.71 -24.82 7.67
CA TRP A 569 32.20 -23.45 7.72
C TRP A 569 32.00 -22.77 6.36
N TYR A 570 31.55 -21.53 6.42
CA TYR A 570 31.47 -20.65 5.25
C TYR A 570 32.05 -19.27 5.59
N PRO A 571 33.01 -18.74 4.81
CA PRO A 571 33.78 -19.44 3.75
C PRO A 571 34.54 -20.66 4.23
N THR A 572 34.82 -21.61 3.34
CA THR A 572 35.52 -22.87 3.65
C THR A 572 37.03 -22.74 3.83
N ASN A 573 37.60 -21.64 3.34
CA ASN A 573 39.03 -21.33 3.44
C ASN A 573 39.22 -20.09 4.30
N ILE A 574 40.18 -20.12 5.20
CA ILE A 574 40.51 -19.01 6.06
C ILE A 574 41.34 -17.99 5.27
N ASN A 575 40.86 -16.75 5.27
CA ASN A 575 41.61 -15.62 4.73
C ASN A 575 42.47 -15.02 5.84
N THR A 576 43.75 -14.96 5.61
CA THR A 576 44.75 -14.42 6.56
C THR A 576 45.36 -13.12 6.07
N THR A 577 44.72 -12.43 5.10
CA THR A 577 45.19 -11.18 4.50
C THR A 577 44.23 -10.00 4.66
N GLN A 578 43.05 -10.24 5.21
CA GLN A 578 42.05 -9.21 5.51
C GLN A 578 41.09 -9.71 6.59
N ASN A 579 40.34 -8.76 7.19
CA ASN A 579 39.29 -9.11 8.13
C ASN A 579 38.26 -10.00 7.47
N ALA A 580 37.88 -11.06 8.16
CA ALA A 580 36.94 -12.03 7.65
C ALA A 580 36.04 -12.56 8.76
N THR A 581 34.80 -12.81 8.41
CA THR A 581 33.81 -13.43 9.29
C THR A 581 33.50 -14.81 8.72
N TYR A 582 33.57 -15.81 9.54
CA TYR A 582 33.27 -17.19 9.21
C TYR A 582 32.02 -17.61 9.97
N THR A 583 31.12 -18.26 9.28
CA THR A 583 29.90 -18.78 9.89
C THR A 583 29.99 -20.28 9.94
N PHE A 584 29.89 -20.83 11.11
CA PHE A 584 29.69 -22.25 11.32
C PHE A 584 28.21 -22.57 11.33
N THR A 585 27.78 -23.46 10.48
CA THR A 585 26.38 -23.89 10.42
C THR A 585 26.34 -25.38 10.78
N PRO A 586 25.78 -25.74 11.95
CA PRO A 586 25.55 -27.13 12.30
C PRO A 586 24.64 -27.82 11.30
N ILE A 587 24.87 -29.11 11.05
CA ILE A 587 24.02 -29.95 10.18
C ILE A 587 22.68 -30.23 10.85
N ASP A 588 22.64 -30.32 12.17
CA ASP A 588 21.38 -30.48 12.92
C ASP A 588 20.55 -29.20 12.85
N ASN A 589 19.29 -29.33 12.44
CA ASN A 589 18.35 -28.21 12.30
C ASN A 589 18.14 -27.42 13.60
N CYS A 590 18.53 -27.98 14.77
CA CYS A 590 18.48 -27.29 16.05
C CYS A 590 19.79 -26.59 16.41
N GLY A 591 20.76 -26.68 15.53
CA GLY A 591 21.97 -25.92 15.66
C GLY A 591 21.80 -24.49 15.19
N GLN A 592 22.19 -23.55 16.04
CA GLN A 592 22.27 -22.14 15.64
C GLN A 592 23.62 -21.89 14.95
N SER A 593 23.58 -21.24 13.83
CA SER A 593 24.79 -20.75 13.20
C SER A 593 25.51 -19.78 14.13
N SER A 594 26.82 -19.98 14.24
CA SER A 594 27.68 -19.13 15.06
C SER A 594 28.76 -18.51 14.21
N THR A 595 29.10 -17.30 14.52
CA THR A 595 30.12 -16.58 13.78
C THR A 595 31.44 -16.58 14.54
N TRP A 596 32.52 -16.63 13.80
CA TRP A 596 33.88 -16.44 14.26
C TRP A 596 34.52 -15.34 13.42
N GLN A 597 35.04 -14.33 14.07
CA GLN A 597 35.72 -13.25 13.38
C GLN A 597 37.25 -13.44 13.47
N VAL A 598 37.89 -13.31 12.33
CA VAL A 598 39.33 -13.18 12.23
C VAL A 598 39.59 -11.71 11.87
N ILE A 599 40.27 -11.04 12.79
CA ILE A 599 40.64 -9.63 12.63
C ILE A 599 42.11 -9.63 12.17
N PHE A 600 42.32 -9.19 10.95
CA PHE A 600 43.65 -9.09 10.35
C PHE A 600 44.22 -7.69 10.65
N LEU A 601 45.44 -7.68 11.13
CA LEU A 601 46.23 -6.49 11.34
C LEU A 601 47.33 -6.41 10.31
N GLU A 602 47.24 -5.44 9.45
CA GLU A 602 48.31 -5.09 8.51
C GLU A 602 49.49 -4.51 9.26
N SER A 603 50.66 -4.76 8.71
CA SER A 603 51.92 -4.14 9.20
C SER A 603 51.83 -2.61 9.06
N LEU A 604 52.31 -1.90 10.09
CA LEU A 604 52.43 -0.48 10.04
C LEU A 604 53.47 -0.04 8.97
N SER A 605 53.18 1.02 8.26
CA SER A 605 54.11 1.58 7.27
C SER A 605 54.15 3.12 7.33
N ASP A 606 55.12 3.68 6.65
CA ASP A 606 55.23 5.12 6.36
C ASP A 606 55.17 6.02 7.62
N LEU A 607 56.00 5.64 8.62
CA LEU A 607 56.17 6.50 9.79
C LEU A 607 56.79 7.87 9.38
N SER A 608 56.06 8.93 9.61
CA SER A 608 56.54 10.31 9.39
C SER A 608 56.33 11.13 10.63
N ILE A 609 57.28 12.01 10.89
CA ILE A 609 57.26 12.88 12.05
C ILE A 609 57.31 14.32 11.59
N SER A 610 56.44 15.13 12.16
CA SER A 610 56.49 16.59 11.99
C SER A 610 56.65 17.28 13.34
N THR A 611 57.38 18.36 13.33
CA THR A 611 57.66 19.14 14.55
C THR A 611 57.20 20.59 14.37
N PHE A 612 56.60 21.10 15.41
CA PHE A 612 56.24 22.52 15.49
C PHE A 612 56.49 23.05 16.90
N ASN A 613 57.44 23.98 17.05
CA ASN A 613 57.98 24.37 18.36
C ASN A 613 58.46 23.11 19.10
N ASN A 614 58.07 22.95 20.38
CA ASN A 614 58.42 21.79 21.19
C ASN A 614 57.36 20.65 21.11
N THR A 615 56.59 20.63 20.06
CA THR A 615 55.58 19.61 19.86
C THR A 615 55.98 18.68 18.73
N VAL A 616 55.87 17.39 18.96
CA VAL A 616 56.11 16.32 18.00
C VAL A 616 54.78 15.68 17.62
N ILE A 617 54.50 15.67 16.34
CA ILE A 617 53.30 15.02 15.79
C ILE A 617 53.74 13.84 14.92
N VAL A 618 53.22 12.69 15.24
CA VAL A 618 53.56 11.41 14.60
C VAL A 618 52.46 10.98 13.67
N ASN A 619 52.78 10.69 12.42
CA ASN A 619 51.83 10.17 11.45
C ASN A 619 52.34 8.81 10.97
N VAL A 620 51.42 7.86 10.96
CA VAL A 620 51.67 6.47 10.49
C VAL A 620 50.53 6.05 9.60
N VAL A 621 50.79 5.38 8.51
CA VAL A 621 49.77 4.77 7.70
C VAL A 621 49.42 3.43 8.35
N SER A 622 48.16 3.34 8.75
CA SER A 622 47.61 2.15 9.39
C SER A 622 46.15 1.98 9.05
N SER A 623 45.74 0.76 8.78
CA SER A 623 44.29 0.38 8.68
C SER A 623 43.67 0.16 10.07
N ASN A 624 44.50 0.20 11.15
CA ASN A 624 44.07 -0.01 12.53
C ASN A 624 44.10 1.28 13.32
N ASN A 625 42.99 1.62 13.96
CA ASN A 625 42.85 2.87 14.74
C ASN A 625 43.41 2.76 16.18
N MET A 626 43.92 1.61 16.61
CA MET A 626 44.43 1.41 17.96
C MET A 626 45.96 1.35 17.96
N LEU A 627 46.59 2.52 17.78
CA LEU A 627 48.01 2.71 17.85
C LEU A 627 48.42 3.20 19.21
N LEU A 628 49.61 2.77 19.64
CA LEU A 628 50.30 3.25 20.82
C LEU A 628 51.60 3.92 20.41
N TYR A 629 51.80 5.10 20.92
CA TYR A 629 52.93 5.96 20.63
C TYR A 629 53.81 6.11 21.87
N GLN A 630 55.09 6.04 21.72
CA GLN A 630 56.05 6.21 22.79
C GLN A 630 57.15 7.18 22.36
N LEU A 631 57.46 8.12 23.24
CA LEU A 631 58.62 8.99 23.11
C LEU A 631 59.69 8.48 24.03
N ASP A 632 60.88 8.19 23.48
CA ASP A 632 62.05 7.60 24.17
C ASP A 632 61.67 6.33 24.95
N ASN A 633 61.93 6.31 26.23
CA ASN A 633 61.60 5.18 27.13
C ASN A 633 60.39 5.52 28.03
N GLY A 634 59.60 6.56 27.65
CA GLY A 634 58.40 6.93 28.37
C GLY A 634 57.25 5.88 28.29
N ASN A 635 56.12 6.18 28.87
CA ASN A 635 54.94 5.31 28.75
C ASN A 635 54.32 5.40 27.36
N PHE A 636 53.76 4.33 26.88
CA PHE A 636 52.94 4.33 25.70
C PHE A 636 51.63 5.13 25.92
N GLN A 637 51.23 5.92 24.93
CA GLN A 637 50.00 6.68 24.91
C GLN A 637 49.23 6.51 23.61
N TYR A 638 47.93 6.79 23.62
CA TYR A 638 47.08 6.74 22.41
C TYR A 638 47.19 8.00 21.55
N SER A 639 47.60 9.12 22.15
CA SER A 639 47.83 10.37 21.43
C SER A 639 49.08 10.28 20.57
N ASN A 640 48.97 10.64 19.32
CA ASN A 640 50.10 10.78 18.40
C ASN A 640 50.86 12.13 18.55
N ILE A 641 50.51 12.93 19.57
CA ILE A 641 51.10 14.24 19.84
C ILE A 641 51.86 14.18 21.17
N PHE A 642 53.09 14.60 21.14
CA PHE A 642 53.91 14.82 22.32
C PHE A 642 54.20 16.32 22.44
N GLU A 643 53.73 16.94 23.50
CA GLU A 643 53.90 18.35 23.78
C GLU A 643 55.03 18.57 24.77
N ASN A 644 55.63 19.76 24.72
CA ASN A 644 56.72 20.17 25.61
C ASN A 644 57.92 19.21 25.60
N VAL A 645 58.25 18.67 24.45
CA VAL A 645 59.40 17.78 24.26
C VAL A 645 60.68 18.60 24.46
N SER A 646 61.63 18.07 25.21
CA SER A 646 62.93 18.76 25.47
C SER A 646 63.73 18.94 24.17
N PHE A 647 64.66 19.82 24.19
CA PHE A 647 65.55 19.98 23.04
C PHE A 647 66.59 18.84 23.03
N GLY A 648 66.81 18.29 21.85
CA GLY A 648 67.71 17.19 21.65
C GLY A 648 67.17 16.12 20.72
N CYS A 649 67.82 15.00 20.71
CA CYS A 649 67.44 13.85 19.91
C CYS A 649 66.49 12.94 20.72
N HIS A 650 65.38 12.64 20.12
CA HIS A 650 64.36 11.77 20.70
C HIS A 650 64.06 10.59 19.75
N THR A 651 63.61 9.50 20.31
CA THR A 651 63.18 8.34 19.56
C THR A 651 61.67 8.17 19.70
N ILE A 652 60.96 8.13 18.60
CA ILE A 652 59.57 7.80 18.56
C ILE A 652 59.46 6.34 18.21
N LYS A 653 58.64 5.64 18.97
CA LYS A 653 58.15 4.29 18.64
C LYS A 653 56.65 4.30 18.49
N VAL A 654 56.19 3.56 17.50
CA VAL A 654 54.77 3.34 17.26
C VAL A 654 54.53 1.85 17.12
N THR A 655 53.60 1.31 17.88
CA THR A 655 53.19 -0.08 17.78
C THR A 655 51.65 -0.13 17.77
N ASP A 656 51.10 -1.22 17.21
CA ASP A 656 49.70 -1.53 17.40
C ASP A 656 49.45 -2.13 18.79
N LEU A 657 48.23 -2.06 19.28
CA LEU A 657 47.84 -2.54 20.60
C LEU A 657 48.14 -4.03 20.80
N TYR A 658 48.23 -4.79 19.74
CA TYR A 658 48.41 -6.24 19.74
C TYR A 658 49.88 -6.70 19.52
N GLY A 659 50.74 -5.74 19.24
CA GLY A 659 52.16 -5.99 19.07
C GLY A 659 52.53 -6.67 17.75
N CYS A 660 51.72 -6.55 16.71
CA CYS A 660 52.00 -7.14 15.41
C CYS A 660 53.16 -6.42 14.69
N THR A 661 53.29 -5.17 14.87
CA THR A 661 54.32 -4.35 14.21
C THR A 661 54.79 -3.22 15.13
N GLU A 662 56.08 -2.96 15.12
CA GLU A 662 56.69 -1.77 15.75
C GLU A 662 57.47 -1.00 14.71
N LEU A 663 57.23 0.29 14.61
CA LEU A 663 58.05 1.23 13.84
C LEU A 663 58.76 2.16 14.78
N SER A 664 59.93 2.58 14.38
CA SER A 664 60.74 3.49 15.17
C SER A 664 61.43 4.53 14.27
N SER A 665 61.52 5.75 14.71
CA SER A 665 62.21 6.82 14.01
C SER A 665 62.76 7.85 15.01
N SER A 666 63.81 8.51 14.66
CA SER A 666 64.38 9.59 15.47
C SER A 666 63.87 10.93 15.03
N VAL A 667 63.72 11.84 15.97
CA VAL A 667 63.38 13.24 15.75
C VAL A 667 64.27 14.15 16.57
N PHE A 668 64.63 15.25 15.99
CA PHE A 668 65.47 16.24 16.67
C PHE A 668 64.66 17.51 16.88
N ILE A 669 64.70 18.02 18.11
CA ILE A 669 63.96 19.23 18.52
C ILE A 669 64.97 20.27 19.01
N PHE A 670 64.95 21.42 18.45
CA PHE A 670 65.62 22.57 19.03
C PHE A 670 64.93 23.88 18.63
N ASP A 671 65.11 24.89 19.45
CA ASP A 671 64.81 26.31 19.16
C ASP A 671 65.87 27.19 19.80
N TYR A 672 65.87 28.44 19.49
CA TYR A 672 66.82 29.39 20.00
C TYR A 672 66.14 30.71 20.36
N PRO A 673 66.63 31.41 21.41
CA PRO A 673 66.12 32.74 21.77
C PRO A 673 66.36 33.76 20.65
N LYS A 674 65.29 34.43 20.21
CA LYS A 674 65.32 35.37 19.08
C LYS A 674 66.00 36.74 19.48
N PHE A 675 66.06 37.01 20.77
CA PHE A 675 66.70 38.15 21.33
C PHE A 675 67.15 37.88 22.79
N PHE A 676 67.98 38.74 23.33
CA PHE A 676 68.32 38.78 24.75
C PHE A 676 68.59 40.23 25.21
N THR A 677 68.55 40.48 26.53
CA THR A 677 68.54 41.77 27.13
C THR A 677 69.60 41.87 28.30
N PRO A 678 70.86 41.96 28.02
CA PRO A 678 71.92 41.92 29.06
C PRO A 678 71.97 43.24 29.90
N ASN A 679 71.01 43.39 30.80
CA ASN A 679 70.83 44.53 31.71
C ASN A 679 71.10 44.15 33.16
N ASN A 680 71.42 42.89 33.44
CA ASN A 680 71.76 42.33 34.75
C ASN A 680 70.55 42.32 35.73
N ASP A 681 69.34 42.09 35.20
CA ASP A 681 68.10 41.94 35.97
C ASP A 681 67.80 40.48 36.34
N GLY A 682 68.62 39.57 35.84
CA GLY A 682 68.46 38.08 36.00
C GLY A 682 67.63 37.44 34.95
N TYR A 683 67.07 38.17 33.95
CA TYR A 683 66.25 37.62 32.88
C TYR A 683 66.88 37.92 31.50
N ASN A 684 67.09 36.88 30.70
CA ASN A 684 67.65 36.96 29.35
C ASN A 684 68.95 37.75 29.27
N ASP A 685 69.77 37.74 30.36
CA ASP A 685 71.07 38.46 30.43
C ASP A 685 72.14 37.81 29.57
N TYR A 686 71.98 36.55 29.29
CA TYR A 686 72.88 35.76 28.47
C TYR A 686 72.12 35.12 27.29
N TRP A 687 72.71 35.07 26.14
CA TRP A 687 72.17 34.38 24.99
C TRP A 687 72.96 33.09 24.77
N ASN A 688 72.21 31.99 24.70
CA ASN A 688 72.74 30.67 24.49
C ASN A 688 71.68 29.81 23.81
N ILE A 689 72.13 28.74 23.19
CA ILE A 689 71.26 27.62 22.69
C ILE A 689 71.69 26.39 23.46
N VAL A 690 70.79 25.88 24.29
CA VAL A 690 71.02 24.65 25.07
C VAL A 690 70.28 23.55 24.43
N ILE A 691 71.01 22.47 24.03
CA ILE A 691 70.46 21.25 23.47
C ILE A 691 70.92 20.12 24.37
N GLU A 692 69.95 19.40 24.98
CA GLU A 692 70.26 18.34 25.89
C GLU A 692 70.76 17.08 25.13
N ASN A 693 71.73 16.42 25.73
CA ASN A 693 72.32 15.16 25.24
C ASN A 693 72.92 15.23 23.82
N THR A 694 73.34 16.39 23.37
CA THR A 694 73.86 16.61 22.03
C THR A 694 75.18 17.38 22.11
N ASP A 695 76.22 16.98 21.40
CA ASP A 695 77.46 17.76 21.26
C ASP A 695 77.20 18.90 20.31
N ALA A 696 77.32 20.12 20.82
CA ALA A 696 76.99 21.32 20.07
C ALA A 696 78.06 22.45 20.36
N ASP A 697 78.52 23.04 19.29
CA ASP A 697 79.42 24.17 19.33
C ASP A 697 78.70 25.40 18.75
N LEU A 698 78.66 26.48 19.49
CA LEU A 698 77.94 27.71 19.13
C LEU A 698 78.90 28.87 18.94
N TYR A 699 78.88 29.44 17.75
CA TYR A 699 79.76 30.59 17.39
C TYR A 699 78.92 31.81 17.09
N ILE A 700 79.24 32.96 17.70
CA ILE A 700 78.51 34.21 17.52
C ILE A 700 79.36 35.20 16.75
N PHE A 701 78.78 35.85 15.77
CA PHE A 701 79.42 36.74 14.86
C PHE A 701 78.75 38.13 14.83
N ASP A 702 79.47 39.15 14.50
CA ASP A 702 78.94 40.47 14.14
C ASP A 702 78.45 40.44 12.64
N ARG A 703 77.81 41.53 12.21
CA ARG A 703 77.30 41.72 10.86
C ARG A 703 78.38 41.63 9.75
N TYR A 704 79.63 41.72 10.12
CA TYR A 704 80.78 41.68 9.18
C TYR A 704 81.41 40.26 9.16
N GLY A 705 80.90 39.32 9.89
CA GLY A 705 81.41 37.96 9.97
C GLY A 705 82.58 37.76 10.92
N LYS A 706 82.85 38.76 11.80
CA LYS A 706 83.90 38.65 12.82
C LYS A 706 83.37 37.80 13.99
N LEU A 707 84.09 36.74 14.38
CA LEU A 707 83.79 35.94 15.56
C LEU A 707 83.87 36.75 16.82
N LEU A 708 82.87 36.81 17.61
CA LEU A 708 82.73 37.49 18.85
C LEU A 708 82.86 36.63 20.07
N LYS A 709 82.22 35.42 20.02
CA LYS A 709 82.22 34.46 21.13
C LYS A 709 82.05 33.06 20.55
N GLU A 710 82.72 32.14 21.12
CA GLU A 710 82.50 30.68 21.02
C GLU A 710 81.92 30.24 22.37
N ILE A 711 80.85 29.48 22.33
CA ILE A 711 80.14 28.98 23.50
C ILE A 711 80.14 27.46 23.44
N ASN A 712 80.66 26.85 24.45
CA ASN A 712 80.65 25.40 24.65
C ASN A 712 79.49 25.01 25.57
N GLN A 713 79.09 23.76 25.54
CA GLN A 713 77.90 23.22 26.25
C GLN A 713 77.75 23.61 27.72
N ASN A 714 78.83 23.87 28.44
CA ASN A 714 78.81 24.15 29.88
C ASN A 714 78.89 25.67 30.22
N GLU A 715 78.84 26.55 29.20
CA GLU A 715 78.87 27.96 29.43
C GLU A 715 77.44 28.55 29.58
N ILE A 716 77.32 29.55 30.45
CA ILE A 716 75.98 30.19 30.68
C ILE A 716 75.49 30.88 29.43
N GLY A 717 76.36 31.35 28.54
CA GLY A 717 76.03 32.05 27.32
C GLY A 717 76.84 33.30 27.08
N TRP A 718 76.44 34.05 26.07
CA TRP A 718 77.09 35.33 25.72
C TRP A 718 76.40 36.52 26.38
N ASP A 719 77.09 37.37 27.08
CA ASP A 719 76.60 38.53 27.79
C ASP A 719 76.52 39.82 26.92
N GLY A 720 76.71 39.69 25.59
CA GLY A 720 76.72 40.82 24.68
C GLY A 720 77.94 41.72 24.75
N THR A 721 79.08 41.18 25.30
CA THR A 721 80.38 41.93 25.34
C THR A 721 81.40 41.28 24.41
N TYR A 722 82.39 42.07 23.97
CA TYR A 722 83.56 41.62 23.27
C TYR A 722 84.82 42.35 23.83
N ASN A 723 85.78 41.57 24.30
CA ASN A 723 87.00 42.09 24.98
C ASN A 723 86.66 43.10 26.11
N GLY A 724 85.58 42.77 26.91
CA GLY A 724 85.15 43.58 28.04
C GLY A 724 84.33 44.82 27.67
N ASN A 725 84.15 45.11 26.41
CA ASN A 725 83.32 46.23 25.93
C ASN A 725 81.96 45.81 25.54
N LYS A 726 80.94 46.59 25.98
CA LYS A 726 79.51 46.33 25.58
C LYS A 726 79.34 46.61 24.09
N LEU A 727 78.75 45.69 23.39
CA LEU A 727 78.43 45.81 21.99
C LEU A 727 77.06 46.49 21.80
N PRO A 728 76.82 47.16 20.65
CA PRO A 728 75.54 47.87 20.40
C PRO A 728 74.33 47.00 20.28
N SER A 729 73.16 47.53 20.57
CA SER A 729 71.85 46.91 20.30
C SER A 729 71.67 46.78 18.77
N THR A 730 71.72 45.57 18.29
CA THR A 730 71.56 45.20 16.86
C THR A 730 71.46 43.68 16.76
N ASP A 731 71.24 43.18 15.53
CA ASP A 731 71.31 41.77 15.27
C ASP A 731 72.72 41.24 15.22
N TYR A 732 72.88 40.01 15.75
CA TYR A 732 74.11 39.22 15.71
C TYR A 732 73.85 37.92 15.07
N TRP A 733 74.78 37.34 14.39
CA TRP A 733 74.62 36.06 13.69
C TRP A 733 75.30 34.96 14.47
N PHE A 734 74.76 33.80 14.34
CA PHE A 734 75.38 32.64 14.95
C PHE A 734 75.47 31.45 13.98
N VAL A 735 76.41 30.60 14.25
CA VAL A 735 76.59 29.31 13.66
C VAL A 735 76.54 28.31 14.79
N LEU A 736 75.59 27.41 14.72
CA LEU A 736 75.48 26.28 15.63
C LEU A 736 75.89 25.04 14.87
N GLU A 737 76.92 24.38 15.33
CA GLU A 737 77.30 23.04 14.86
C GLU A 737 76.90 22.03 15.92
N TYR A 738 76.02 21.13 15.56
CA TYR A 738 75.38 20.20 16.52
C TYR A 738 75.23 18.81 15.90
N ASP A 739 75.09 17.82 16.75
CA ASP A 739 74.78 16.46 16.35
C ASP A 739 73.24 16.25 16.29
N GLU A 740 72.69 16.04 15.11
CA GLU A 740 71.29 15.70 14.90
C GLU A 740 71.16 14.20 14.87
N CYS A 741 70.96 13.59 16.02
CA CYS A 741 70.78 12.14 16.17
C CYS A 741 71.87 11.31 15.49
N GLY A 742 73.14 11.66 15.70
CA GLY A 742 74.32 10.96 15.15
C GLY A 742 74.81 11.51 13.81
N VAL A 743 74.26 12.58 13.33
CA VAL A 743 74.68 13.28 12.10
C VAL A 743 75.04 14.73 12.39
N ARG A 744 76.33 15.11 12.22
CA ARG A 744 76.78 16.50 12.43
C ARG A 744 76.10 17.43 11.43
N LYS A 745 75.40 18.43 11.93
CA LYS A 745 74.69 19.46 11.20
C LYS A 745 75.15 20.87 11.55
N THR A 746 74.91 21.78 10.66
CA THR A 746 75.21 23.21 10.89
C THR A 746 73.92 24.03 10.65
N PHE A 747 73.57 24.82 11.65
CA PHE A 747 72.47 25.75 11.57
C PHE A 747 72.98 27.20 11.71
N LYS A 748 72.47 28.07 10.87
CA LYS A 748 72.89 29.50 10.87
C LYS A 748 71.66 30.40 10.93
N SER A 749 71.68 31.34 11.83
CA SER A 749 70.61 32.32 11.94
C SER A 749 71.15 33.59 12.65
N HIS A 750 70.25 34.45 13.10
CA HIS A 750 70.53 35.66 13.82
C HIS A 750 69.62 35.82 15.03
N PHE A 751 70.02 36.65 15.94
CA PHE A 751 69.25 37.05 17.12
C PHE A 751 69.56 38.51 17.48
N GLY A 752 68.64 39.16 18.18
CA GLY A 752 68.75 40.53 18.57
C GLY A 752 69.40 40.74 19.95
N LEU A 753 70.36 41.59 20.07
CA LEU A 753 70.79 42.14 21.37
C LEU A 753 70.02 43.43 21.59
N MET A 754 69.35 43.56 22.72
CA MET A 754 68.54 44.72 23.13
C MET A 754 69.07 45.22 24.49
N ARG A 755 69.38 46.51 24.59
CA ARG A 755 69.86 47.14 25.84
C ARG A 755 69.07 48.42 26.12
#